data_f2a01c11657b81fd24eb0d8bb5ba4ba2
#
_entry.id   f2a01c11657b81fd24eb0d8bb5ba4ba2
#
_cell.length_a   1.000
_cell.length_b   1.000
_cell.length_c   1.000
_cell.angle_alpha   90.00
_cell.angle_beta   90.00
_cell.angle_gamma   90.00
#
_symmetry.space_group_name_H-M   'P 1'
#
loop_
_entity.id
_entity.type
_entity.pdbx_description
1 polymer ?
#
loop_
_entity_poly.entity_id
_entity_poly.type
_entity_poly.pdbx_seq_one_letter_code
_entity_poly.pdbx_strand_id
1 'polypeptide(L)'
;HCVFGKHKRVKFSSAVHNTENILDYVHADLWGPSRIPSHGGARYMLTIIDDNSRRVWPYFLKQKSDAFESFKVWKTMVEKQTERKLKVLRTDNGMEFCSGDFNSFCRKEGIVRHHTIPYTPQQNGVAERMNRTIISKARCMLSNSGLSRKFWAEAASTACHLINCSPSTAIDKKTPIEVWSGSPYDYSQLRVFGCTAYAHVDNGKLEPRAIKCVFLGYGSGVKAYKLWNPDTQKAFFSRNVVFNESAMFPSVVSTSATNQNSESISVQVEHGGDVDDHAPPSAEPAENSVSEISSPVVESHPQSLAEGRTRRQIVRPQRLIQECNAAFALAVAEEVDNVQEPLNYSEAILCTDSEKWMGAMHEEMESLDKNGTWELARLPSGKKAIKCKWIFKRKEGMTPKEPPRFKARLVAKGFSQIPGIDYSDVYSPVVKHSSIRTFLSLVAVHDYELEQLDVKTAFLHGDLEEDIYMDQPEGFIVPGKEDYVCRLKKSLYGLKQSPRQWYKRFDSFMLSKGFQRSQYDSCVYLKFVNGSPTYLLLYVDDMLIAAKSMKEITALKAQLSSEFDMKDLGAAKKILGIEIVRDRKSGLLYLSQKNYIEKVLRRFNMQNTKPVSTPLAPHFKLSAKQCAETDAELEYMSKVPYSSAVGSLMYAMVCSRPDLSHAMSVVARYMSNPGKEHWKAVQWIFRYLRGSSSACLCFGKSGDGLIGYVDSDYGGDLDRRRSLSGYVFTIGDCAVSWKARLQDTVALSTTEAEYMAIAEVTKEALWLKGIYSELCGIKSCITIYCDSQSAIHLTKDQMITDKSKHIDIRYHFVRDIIEKGLVKVCKISTDNNPADMMTKNVSVVKFELSNLVGIIN
;
A
#
# COMPACT_ATOMS: atom_id res chain seq x y z
N HIS A 1 -27.14 -11.49 -45.32
CA HIS A 1 -26.62 -11.18 -43.98
C HIS A 1 -26.72 -12.41 -43.10
N CYS A 2 -25.61 -13.11 -42.85
CA CYS A 2 -25.60 -14.31 -42.03
C CYS A 2 -25.59 -13.94 -40.55
N VAL A 3 -26.76 -13.97 -39.89
CA VAL A 3 -26.90 -13.75 -38.44
C VAL A 3 -26.10 -14.80 -37.66
N PHE A 4 -26.02 -16.04 -38.14
CA PHE A 4 -25.32 -17.14 -37.51
C PHE A 4 -23.80 -16.94 -37.44
N GLY A 5 -23.18 -16.24 -38.41
CA GLY A 5 -21.72 -16.04 -38.47
C GLY A 5 -21.26 -14.66 -37.90
N LYS A 6 -22.19 -13.73 -37.66
CA LYS A 6 -21.85 -12.33 -37.27
C LYS A 6 -22.52 -11.87 -35.98
N HIS A 7 -23.19 -12.77 -35.22
CA HIS A 7 -23.84 -12.42 -33.97
C HIS A 7 -22.81 -11.99 -32.91
N LYS A 8 -22.82 -10.71 -32.55
CA LYS A 8 -22.02 -10.19 -31.44
C LYS A 8 -22.74 -10.40 -30.12
N ARG A 9 -22.01 -10.81 -29.09
CA ARG A 9 -22.48 -10.95 -27.71
C ARG A 9 -23.07 -9.61 -27.24
N VAL A 10 -24.35 -9.59 -26.90
CA VAL A 10 -25.02 -8.40 -26.35
C VAL A 10 -24.57 -8.21 -24.92
N LYS A 11 -24.05 -7.02 -24.60
CA LYS A 11 -23.76 -6.64 -23.20
C LYS A 11 -25.06 -6.13 -22.56
N PHE A 12 -25.55 -6.86 -21.57
CA PHE A 12 -26.56 -6.33 -20.68
C PHE A 12 -25.91 -5.36 -19.70
N SER A 13 -26.56 -4.21 -19.43
CA SER A 13 -26.16 -3.30 -18.38
C SER A 13 -26.16 -4.04 -17.04
N SER A 14 -25.18 -3.79 -16.20
CA SER A 14 -25.14 -4.31 -14.83
C SER A 14 -26.31 -3.71 -14.05
N ALA A 15 -27.32 -4.52 -13.74
CA ALA A 15 -28.38 -4.12 -12.82
C ALA A 15 -27.75 -3.95 -11.43
N VAL A 16 -27.85 -2.75 -10.88
CA VAL A 16 -27.53 -2.50 -9.47
C VAL A 16 -28.75 -2.99 -8.68
N HIS A 17 -28.61 -4.13 -7.99
CA HIS A 17 -29.59 -4.58 -7.02
C HIS A 17 -29.48 -3.72 -5.77
N ASN A 18 -30.53 -3.01 -5.45
CA ASN A 18 -30.65 -2.28 -4.19
C ASN A 18 -31.76 -2.99 -3.37
N THR A 19 -31.39 -3.77 -2.38
CA THR A 19 -32.34 -4.46 -1.48
C THR A 19 -32.62 -3.56 -0.29
N GLU A 20 -33.88 -3.32 0.00
CA GLU A 20 -34.30 -2.42 1.08
C GLU A 20 -34.21 -3.08 2.47
N ASN A 21 -34.40 -4.39 2.55
CA ASN A 21 -34.49 -5.10 3.82
C ASN A 21 -33.59 -6.35 3.86
N ILE A 22 -33.25 -6.76 5.08
CA ILE A 22 -32.57 -8.01 5.39
C ILE A 22 -33.45 -9.19 4.93
N LEU A 23 -32.84 -10.23 4.33
CA LEU A 23 -33.45 -11.45 3.78
C LEU A 23 -34.35 -11.24 2.55
N ASP A 24 -34.45 -10.02 1.99
CA ASP A 24 -35.16 -9.82 0.72
C ASP A 24 -34.43 -10.53 -0.44
N TYR A 25 -33.09 -10.57 -0.37
CA TYR A 25 -32.26 -11.20 -1.40
C TYR A 25 -30.99 -11.81 -0.79
N VAL A 26 -30.76 -13.09 -1.05
CA VAL A 26 -29.62 -13.83 -0.53
C VAL A 26 -28.85 -14.49 -1.68
N HIS A 27 -27.52 -14.44 -1.61
CA HIS A 27 -26.63 -15.14 -2.52
C HIS A 27 -26.06 -16.38 -1.82
N ALA A 28 -25.96 -17.51 -2.52
CA ALA A 28 -25.24 -18.68 -2.04
C ALA A 28 -24.33 -19.23 -3.13
N ASP A 29 -23.16 -19.73 -2.71
CA ASP A 29 -22.14 -20.32 -3.57
C ASP A 29 -21.34 -21.38 -2.83
N LEU A 30 -20.88 -22.40 -3.56
CA LEU A 30 -20.12 -23.52 -3.01
C LEU A 30 -18.68 -23.50 -3.53
N TRP A 31 -17.74 -23.23 -2.63
CA TRP A 31 -16.31 -23.31 -2.92
C TRP A 31 -15.74 -24.70 -2.60
N GLY A 32 -14.89 -25.22 -3.48
CA GLY A 32 -14.18 -26.49 -3.29
C GLY A 32 -14.21 -27.36 -4.55
N PRO A 33 -13.65 -28.60 -4.50
CA PRO A 33 -13.07 -29.24 -3.35
C PRO A 33 -11.67 -28.71 -2.97
N SER A 34 -11.40 -28.58 -1.69
CA SER A 34 -10.03 -28.34 -1.20
C SER A 34 -9.17 -29.58 -1.45
N ARG A 35 -7.94 -29.40 -1.94
CA ARG A 35 -6.98 -30.51 -2.12
C ARG A 35 -6.64 -31.22 -0.81
N ILE A 36 -6.64 -30.50 0.30
CA ILE A 36 -6.34 -31.01 1.64
C ILE A 36 -7.60 -30.87 2.48
N PRO A 37 -8.16 -31.98 3.04
CA PRO A 37 -9.29 -31.88 3.94
C PRO A 37 -8.89 -31.13 5.20
N SER A 38 -9.86 -30.42 5.82
CA SER A 38 -9.64 -29.75 7.11
C SER A 38 -9.42 -30.78 8.22
N HIS A 39 -9.01 -30.32 9.42
CA HIS A 39 -8.97 -31.20 10.60
C HIS A 39 -10.33 -31.85 10.92
N GLY A 40 -11.44 -31.18 10.59
CA GLY A 40 -12.80 -31.73 10.69
C GLY A 40 -13.26 -32.57 9.50
N GLY A 41 -12.37 -32.82 8.50
CA GLY A 41 -12.68 -33.60 7.30
C GLY A 41 -13.40 -32.82 6.21
N ALA A 42 -13.66 -31.54 6.37
CA ALA A 42 -14.36 -30.74 5.37
C ALA A 42 -13.48 -30.53 4.11
N ARG A 43 -14.11 -30.61 2.93
CA ARG A 43 -13.53 -30.34 1.61
C ARG A 43 -14.17 -29.17 0.88
N TYR A 44 -15.37 -28.77 1.29
CA TYR A 44 -16.16 -27.70 0.66
C TYR A 44 -16.53 -26.64 1.68
N MET A 45 -16.83 -25.45 1.20
CA MET A 45 -17.37 -24.35 2.00
C MET A 45 -18.58 -23.76 1.28
N LEU A 46 -19.76 -23.90 1.86
CA LEU A 46 -20.95 -23.17 1.43
C LEU A 46 -20.91 -21.79 2.07
N THR A 47 -20.96 -20.77 1.25
CA THR A 47 -21.00 -19.37 1.65
C THR A 47 -22.40 -18.81 1.35
N ILE A 48 -23.06 -18.25 2.35
CA ILE A 48 -24.36 -17.60 2.24
C ILE A 48 -24.19 -16.12 2.60
N ILE A 49 -24.76 -15.21 1.79
CA ILE A 49 -24.55 -13.76 1.92
C ILE A 49 -25.90 -13.07 1.78
N ASP A 50 -26.28 -12.28 2.77
CA ASP A 50 -27.40 -11.37 2.68
C ASP A 50 -27.01 -10.12 1.88
N ASP A 51 -27.80 -9.75 0.87
CA ASP A 51 -27.45 -8.66 -0.05
C ASP A 51 -27.56 -7.29 0.60
N ASN A 52 -28.52 -7.09 1.51
CA ASN A 52 -28.71 -5.82 2.22
C ASN A 52 -27.60 -5.55 3.23
N SER A 53 -27.40 -6.46 4.18
CA SER A 53 -26.42 -6.29 5.26
C SER A 53 -24.98 -6.64 4.87
N ARG A 54 -24.79 -7.35 3.77
CA ARG A 54 -23.50 -7.96 3.35
C ARG A 54 -22.97 -8.98 4.35
N ARG A 55 -23.77 -9.44 5.31
CA ARG A 55 -23.39 -10.45 6.28
C ARG A 55 -23.16 -11.80 5.63
N VAL A 56 -22.10 -12.49 6.07
CA VAL A 56 -21.61 -13.74 5.49
C VAL A 56 -21.64 -14.85 6.52
N TRP A 57 -22.15 -16.02 6.12
CA TRP A 57 -22.15 -17.25 6.91
C TRP A 57 -21.42 -18.36 6.17
N PRO A 58 -20.32 -18.92 6.69
CA PRO A 58 -19.63 -20.08 6.13
C PRO A 58 -20.13 -21.37 6.76
N TYR A 59 -20.37 -22.40 5.95
CA TYR A 59 -20.61 -23.76 6.38
C TYR A 59 -19.56 -24.67 5.75
N PHE A 60 -18.90 -25.49 6.55
CA PHE A 60 -17.83 -26.38 6.11
C PHE A 60 -18.37 -27.78 5.94
N LEU A 61 -18.30 -28.32 4.72
CA LEU A 61 -18.99 -29.52 4.31
C LEU A 61 -18.00 -30.62 3.91
N LYS A 62 -18.32 -31.87 4.22
CA LYS A 62 -17.53 -33.02 3.76
C LYS A 62 -17.88 -33.37 2.33
N GLN A 63 -19.14 -33.33 1.96
CA GLN A 63 -19.67 -33.61 0.62
C GLN A 63 -20.50 -32.42 0.11
N LYS A 64 -20.64 -32.32 -1.22
CA LYS A 64 -21.48 -31.28 -1.84
C LYS A 64 -22.97 -31.42 -1.51
N SER A 65 -23.42 -32.67 -1.34
CA SER A 65 -24.80 -33.01 -0.93
C SER A 65 -25.22 -32.37 0.39
N ASP A 66 -24.26 -32.10 1.31
CA ASP A 66 -24.53 -31.54 2.63
C ASP A 66 -24.99 -30.07 2.54
N ALA A 67 -24.88 -29.44 1.34
CA ALA A 67 -25.23 -28.04 1.12
C ALA A 67 -26.72 -27.76 1.38
N PHE A 68 -27.59 -28.67 0.98
CA PHE A 68 -29.05 -28.52 1.14
C PHE A 68 -29.47 -28.54 2.61
N GLU A 69 -29.00 -29.47 3.38
CA GLU A 69 -29.30 -29.53 4.84
C GLU A 69 -28.73 -28.32 5.57
N SER A 70 -27.51 -27.93 5.26
CA SER A 70 -26.89 -26.73 5.84
C SER A 70 -27.68 -25.45 5.50
N PHE A 71 -28.22 -25.36 4.29
CA PHE A 71 -29.07 -24.25 3.89
C PHE A 71 -30.40 -24.23 4.67
N LYS A 72 -31.06 -25.39 4.91
CA LYS A 72 -32.29 -25.47 5.70
C LYS A 72 -32.08 -25.02 7.15
N VAL A 73 -30.98 -25.49 7.76
CA VAL A 73 -30.61 -25.11 9.13
C VAL A 73 -30.36 -23.59 9.20
N TRP A 74 -29.56 -23.06 8.27
CA TRP A 74 -29.31 -21.62 8.19
C TRP A 74 -30.60 -20.82 8.02
N LYS A 75 -31.47 -21.17 7.07
CA LYS A 75 -32.73 -20.48 6.79
C LYS A 75 -33.61 -20.42 8.04
N THR A 76 -33.82 -21.57 8.70
CA THR A 76 -34.62 -21.64 9.91
C THR A 76 -34.07 -20.76 11.03
N MET A 77 -32.75 -20.74 11.19
CA MET A 77 -32.06 -19.90 12.18
C MET A 77 -32.26 -18.41 11.90
N VAL A 78 -31.98 -17.94 10.67
CA VAL A 78 -32.05 -16.51 10.35
C VAL A 78 -33.47 -15.98 10.35
N GLU A 79 -34.43 -16.74 9.86
CA GLU A 79 -35.84 -16.35 9.87
C GLU A 79 -36.42 -16.21 11.28
N LYS A 80 -36.02 -17.11 12.21
CA LYS A 80 -36.37 -16.99 13.62
C LYS A 80 -35.69 -15.83 14.32
N GLN A 81 -34.45 -15.50 13.94
CA GLN A 81 -33.70 -14.39 14.55
C GLN A 81 -34.21 -13.02 14.09
N THR A 82 -34.72 -12.90 12.86
CA THR A 82 -35.09 -11.63 12.26
C THR A 82 -36.62 -11.44 12.16
N GLU A 83 -37.41 -12.49 12.45
CA GLU A 83 -38.87 -12.57 12.23
C GLU A 83 -39.28 -12.27 10.77
N ARG A 84 -38.31 -12.38 9.84
CA ARG A 84 -38.51 -12.15 8.41
C ARG A 84 -38.33 -13.45 7.64
N LYS A 85 -39.07 -13.59 6.51
CA LYS A 85 -38.89 -14.72 5.62
C LYS A 85 -37.92 -14.39 4.49
N LEU A 86 -37.17 -15.39 4.06
CA LEU A 86 -36.33 -15.32 2.87
C LEU A 86 -37.20 -15.22 1.62
N LYS A 87 -37.04 -14.16 0.80
CA LYS A 87 -37.86 -13.95 -0.40
C LYS A 87 -37.19 -14.50 -1.67
N VAL A 88 -35.91 -14.18 -1.89
CA VAL A 88 -35.17 -14.53 -3.12
C VAL A 88 -33.84 -15.17 -2.78
N LEU A 89 -33.57 -16.31 -3.44
CA LEU A 89 -32.25 -16.98 -3.33
C LEU A 89 -31.58 -17.04 -4.70
N ARG A 90 -30.39 -16.45 -4.80
CA ARG A 90 -29.53 -16.53 -5.98
C ARG A 90 -28.43 -17.56 -5.80
N THR A 91 -28.29 -18.48 -6.74
CA THR A 91 -27.24 -19.49 -6.81
C THR A 91 -26.70 -19.60 -8.24
N ASP A 92 -25.58 -20.29 -8.39
CA ASP A 92 -25.17 -20.83 -9.68
C ASP A 92 -26.05 -22.01 -10.09
N ASN A 93 -25.73 -22.66 -11.23
CA ASN A 93 -26.38 -23.86 -11.75
C ASN A 93 -25.70 -25.15 -11.25
N GLY A 94 -25.02 -25.10 -10.11
CA GLY A 94 -24.46 -26.31 -9.50
C GLY A 94 -25.53 -27.37 -9.21
N MET A 95 -25.22 -28.64 -9.42
CA MET A 95 -26.18 -29.72 -9.21
C MET A 95 -26.65 -29.78 -7.74
N GLU A 96 -25.87 -29.34 -6.81
CA GLU A 96 -26.16 -29.17 -5.38
C GLU A 96 -27.33 -28.23 -5.11
N PHE A 97 -27.54 -27.24 -5.98
CA PHE A 97 -28.65 -26.27 -5.90
C PHE A 97 -29.81 -26.57 -6.87
N CYS A 98 -29.60 -27.48 -7.82
CA CYS A 98 -30.59 -27.81 -8.85
C CYS A 98 -31.33 -29.13 -8.57
N SER A 99 -31.09 -29.80 -7.44
CA SER A 99 -31.77 -31.03 -7.08
C SER A 99 -33.29 -30.84 -6.96
N GLY A 100 -34.05 -31.91 -7.26
CA GLY A 100 -35.52 -31.89 -7.17
C GLY A 100 -36.02 -31.52 -5.78
N ASP A 101 -35.36 -32.04 -4.74
CA ASP A 101 -35.68 -31.77 -3.34
C ASP A 101 -35.46 -30.31 -2.97
N PHE A 102 -34.33 -29.71 -3.41
CA PHE A 102 -34.04 -28.30 -3.17
C PHE A 102 -35.10 -27.39 -3.83
N ASN A 103 -35.44 -27.69 -5.08
CA ASN A 103 -36.45 -26.92 -5.82
C ASN A 103 -37.85 -27.06 -5.20
N SER A 104 -38.23 -28.29 -4.78
CA SER A 104 -39.47 -28.56 -4.08
C SER A 104 -39.57 -27.82 -2.76
N PHE A 105 -38.49 -27.85 -1.98
CA PHE A 105 -38.39 -27.10 -0.73
C PHE A 105 -38.57 -25.59 -0.95
N CYS A 106 -37.87 -25.00 -1.90
CA CYS A 106 -38.00 -23.57 -2.18
C CYS A 106 -39.41 -23.18 -2.60
N ARG A 107 -40.10 -24.00 -3.42
CA ARG A 107 -41.50 -23.78 -3.79
C ARG A 107 -42.41 -23.83 -2.57
N LYS A 108 -42.25 -24.83 -1.71
CA LYS A 108 -43.04 -24.99 -0.50
C LYS A 108 -42.90 -23.81 0.45
N GLU A 109 -41.66 -23.29 0.58
CA GLU A 109 -41.35 -22.15 1.45
C GLU A 109 -41.62 -20.78 0.79
N GLY A 110 -42.03 -20.72 -0.48
CA GLY A 110 -42.31 -19.49 -1.21
C GLY A 110 -41.02 -18.70 -1.59
N ILE A 111 -39.88 -19.36 -1.72
CA ILE A 111 -38.59 -18.72 -2.07
C ILE A 111 -38.47 -18.67 -3.61
N VAL A 112 -38.32 -17.46 -4.14
CA VAL A 112 -38.03 -17.25 -5.56
C VAL A 112 -36.59 -17.63 -5.86
N ARG A 113 -36.38 -18.49 -6.85
CA ARG A 113 -35.05 -18.94 -7.28
C ARG A 113 -34.55 -18.12 -8.45
N HIS A 114 -33.41 -17.46 -8.27
CA HIS A 114 -32.68 -16.82 -9.36
C HIS A 114 -31.42 -17.64 -9.69
N HIS A 115 -31.44 -18.32 -10.83
CA HIS A 115 -30.29 -19.05 -11.35
C HIS A 115 -29.45 -18.17 -12.29
N THR A 116 -28.17 -18.45 -12.40
CA THR A 116 -27.33 -17.86 -13.44
C THR A 116 -27.64 -18.50 -14.79
N ILE A 117 -27.55 -17.74 -15.88
CA ILE A 117 -27.60 -18.29 -17.22
C ILE A 117 -26.33 -19.11 -17.45
N PRO A 118 -26.40 -20.31 -18.08
CA PRO A 118 -25.20 -21.09 -18.42
C PRO A 118 -24.15 -20.24 -19.11
N TYR A 119 -22.88 -20.39 -18.73
CA TYR A 119 -21.73 -19.63 -19.23
C TYR A 119 -21.70 -18.12 -18.90
N THR A 120 -22.46 -17.67 -17.90
CA THR A 120 -22.43 -16.28 -17.41
C THR A 120 -22.15 -16.20 -15.90
N PRO A 121 -20.95 -16.54 -15.45
CA PRO A 121 -20.59 -16.53 -14.01
C PRO A 121 -20.70 -15.14 -13.37
N GLN A 122 -20.64 -14.06 -14.17
CA GLN A 122 -20.77 -12.70 -13.68
C GLN A 122 -22.10 -12.43 -12.94
N GLN A 123 -23.12 -13.26 -13.16
CA GLN A 123 -24.42 -13.14 -12.49
C GLN A 123 -24.39 -13.61 -11.03
N ASN A 124 -23.45 -14.47 -10.59
CA ASN A 124 -23.22 -14.81 -9.18
C ASN A 124 -21.99 -14.09 -8.58
N GLY A 125 -21.58 -13.01 -9.19
CA GLY A 125 -20.32 -12.31 -8.87
C GLY A 125 -20.20 -11.78 -7.44
N VAL A 126 -21.28 -11.66 -6.67
CA VAL A 126 -21.23 -11.26 -5.24
C VAL A 126 -20.65 -12.41 -4.43
N ALA A 127 -21.23 -13.61 -4.54
CA ALA A 127 -20.79 -14.78 -3.78
C ALA A 127 -19.41 -15.28 -4.24
N GLU A 128 -19.12 -15.30 -5.53
CA GLU A 128 -17.81 -15.67 -6.06
C GLU A 128 -16.70 -14.74 -5.58
N ARG A 129 -16.91 -13.41 -5.61
CA ARG A 129 -15.93 -12.43 -5.08
C ARG A 129 -15.73 -12.60 -3.58
N MET A 130 -16.80 -12.88 -2.84
CA MET A 130 -16.73 -13.12 -1.40
C MET A 130 -15.91 -14.37 -1.10
N ASN A 131 -16.16 -15.50 -1.78
CA ASN A 131 -15.36 -16.71 -1.65
C ASN A 131 -13.87 -16.48 -1.92
N ARG A 132 -13.56 -15.72 -2.99
CA ARG A 132 -12.18 -15.32 -3.29
C ARG A 132 -11.56 -14.52 -2.14
N THR A 133 -12.30 -13.58 -1.57
CA THR A 133 -11.85 -12.74 -0.44
C THR A 133 -11.61 -13.58 0.82
N ILE A 134 -12.54 -14.48 1.16
CA ILE A 134 -12.43 -15.38 2.33
C ILE A 134 -11.19 -16.25 2.20
N ILE A 135 -11.04 -16.93 1.07
CA ILE A 135 -9.90 -17.84 0.84
C ILE A 135 -8.57 -17.09 0.78
N SER A 136 -8.54 -15.88 0.23
CA SER A 136 -7.34 -15.04 0.27
C SER A 136 -6.95 -14.66 1.69
N LYS A 137 -7.91 -14.24 2.52
CA LYS A 137 -7.66 -13.92 3.94
C LYS A 137 -7.24 -15.17 4.73
N ALA A 138 -7.91 -16.30 4.54
CA ALA A 138 -7.55 -17.57 5.18
C ALA A 138 -6.11 -18.00 4.83
N ARG A 139 -5.71 -17.86 3.56
CA ARG A 139 -4.34 -18.12 3.11
C ARG A 139 -3.32 -17.22 3.81
N CYS A 140 -3.62 -15.92 3.92
CA CYS A 140 -2.76 -14.98 4.64
C CYS A 140 -2.62 -15.33 6.13
N MET A 141 -3.72 -15.72 6.79
CA MET A 141 -3.72 -16.15 8.19
C MET A 141 -2.87 -17.40 8.40
N LEU A 142 -3.03 -18.42 7.55
CA LEU A 142 -2.24 -19.65 7.62
C LEU A 142 -0.75 -19.40 7.35
N SER A 143 -0.44 -18.55 6.37
CA SER A 143 0.94 -18.17 6.05
C SER A 143 1.60 -17.39 7.19
N ASN A 144 0.86 -16.49 7.84
CA ASN A 144 1.38 -15.68 8.95
C ASN A 144 1.56 -16.48 10.24
N SER A 145 0.68 -17.46 10.49
CA SER A 145 0.73 -18.30 11.70
C SER A 145 1.68 -19.49 11.59
N GLY A 146 2.15 -19.84 10.39
CA GLY A 146 2.91 -21.07 10.16
C GLY A 146 2.13 -22.38 10.35
N LEU A 147 0.82 -22.29 10.55
CA LEU A 147 -0.03 -23.47 10.76
C LEU A 147 -0.20 -24.29 9.48
N SER A 148 -0.38 -25.62 9.68
CA SER A 148 -0.65 -26.55 8.59
C SER A 148 -1.88 -26.14 7.78
N ARG A 149 -1.87 -26.41 6.48
CA ARG A 149 -3.02 -26.18 5.57
C ARG A 149 -4.29 -26.92 6.00
N LYS A 150 -4.21 -27.92 6.87
CA LYS A 150 -5.38 -28.59 7.45
C LYS A 150 -6.26 -27.66 8.30
N PHE A 151 -5.74 -26.51 8.75
CA PHE A 151 -6.50 -25.48 9.48
C PHE A 151 -7.23 -24.48 8.56
N TRP A 152 -7.38 -24.77 7.26
CA TRP A 152 -8.01 -23.85 6.32
C TRP A 152 -9.46 -23.50 6.66
N ALA A 153 -10.23 -24.43 7.23
CA ALA A 153 -11.61 -24.20 7.62
C ALA A 153 -11.71 -23.22 8.80
N GLU A 154 -10.86 -23.38 9.81
CA GLU A 154 -10.74 -22.47 10.95
C GLU A 154 -10.30 -21.06 10.51
N ALA A 155 -9.32 -21.00 9.63
CA ALA A 155 -8.86 -19.73 9.06
C ALA A 155 -9.95 -19.06 8.21
N ALA A 156 -10.73 -19.81 7.42
CA ALA A 156 -11.85 -19.29 6.64
C ALA A 156 -13.01 -18.82 7.54
N SER A 157 -13.30 -19.55 8.61
CA SER A 157 -14.30 -19.15 9.62
C SER A 157 -13.90 -17.81 10.27
N THR A 158 -12.65 -17.70 10.68
CA THR A 158 -12.12 -16.44 11.27
C THR A 158 -12.09 -15.32 10.25
N ALA A 159 -11.79 -15.61 8.98
CA ALA A 159 -11.87 -14.63 7.89
C ALA A 159 -13.30 -14.09 7.71
N CYS A 160 -14.31 -14.96 7.73
CA CYS A 160 -15.72 -14.55 7.67
C CYS A 160 -16.11 -13.70 8.88
N HIS A 161 -15.70 -14.08 10.08
CA HIS A 161 -15.91 -13.28 11.29
C HIS A 161 -15.33 -11.87 11.14
N LEU A 162 -14.07 -11.74 10.69
CA LEU A 162 -13.43 -10.45 10.46
C LEU A 162 -14.10 -9.64 9.34
N ILE A 163 -14.59 -10.28 8.27
CA ILE A 163 -15.35 -9.61 7.21
C ILE A 163 -16.63 -9.02 7.79
N ASN A 164 -17.37 -9.78 8.59
CA ASN A 164 -18.61 -9.31 9.22
C ASN A 164 -18.39 -8.15 10.19
N CYS A 165 -17.22 -8.05 10.79
CA CYS A 165 -16.83 -6.97 11.71
C CYS A 165 -16.06 -5.82 11.02
N SER A 166 -15.85 -5.87 9.70
CA SER A 166 -15.10 -4.83 8.96
C SER A 166 -16.05 -3.89 8.22
N PRO A 167 -15.80 -2.57 8.22
CA PRO A 167 -16.59 -1.61 7.45
C PRO A 167 -16.58 -1.93 5.95
N SER A 168 -17.74 -1.84 5.28
CA SER A 168 -17.89 -2.10 3.86
C SER A 168 -18.46 -0.88 3.12
N THR A 169 -17.85 -0.54 1.99
CA THR A 169 -18.33 0.56 1.13
C THR A 169 -19.70 0.29 0.52
N ALA A 170 -20.11 -0.98 0.41
CA ALA A 170 -21.40 -1.38 -0.13
C ALA A 170 -22.57 -1.11 0.85
N ILE A 171 -22.31 -0.78 2.10
CA ILE A 171 -23.27 -0.49 3.17
C ILE A 171 -22.85 0.78 3.93
N ASP A 172 -22.47 1.83 3.21
CA ASP A 172 -22.12 3.15 3.72
C ASP A 172 -21.08 3.15 4.85
N LYS A 173 -20.05 2.29 4.70
CA LYS A 173 -18.96 2.10 5.67
C LYS A 173 -19.40 1.54 7.04
N LYS A 174 -20.64 1.08 7.18
CA LYS A 174 -21.06 0.29 8.34
C LYS A 174 -20.47 -1.12 8.27
N THR A 175 -20.48 -1.84 9.40
CA THR A 175 -20.08 -3.25 9.40
C THR A 175 -21.29 -4.15 9.11
N PRO A 176 -21.12 -5.29 8.43
CA PRO A 176 -22.20 -6.24 8.18
C PRO A 176 -22.94 -6.69 9.46
N ILE A 177 -22.22 -6.84 10.57
CA ILE A 177 -22.82 -7.21 11.85
C ILE A 177 -23.65 -6.07 12.44
N GLU A 178 -23.21 -4.83 12.29
CA GLU A 178 -23.94 -3.64 12.74
C GLU A 178 -25.25 -3.45 11.99
N VAL A 179 -25.23 -3.59 10.64
CA VAL A 179 -26.46 -3.52 9.83
C VAL A 179 -27.42 -4.65 10.19
N TRP A 180 -26.89 -5.85 10.51
CA TRP A 180 -27.72 -7.01 10.88
C TRP A 180 -28.30 -6.91 12.29
N SER A 181 -27.52 -6.51 13.28
CA SER A 181 -27.89 -6.52 14.70
C SER A 181 -28.42 -5.19 15.23
N GLY A 182 -28.24 -4.09 14.46
CA GLY A 182 -28.56 -2.75 14.90
C GLY A 182 -27.60 -2.14 15.94
N SER A 183 -26.52 -2.86 16.29
CA SER A 183 -25.57 -2.43 17.32
C SER A 183 -24.12 -2.45 16.82
N PRO A 184 -23.27 -1.45 17.18
CA PRO A 184 -21.88 -1.44 16.79
C PRO A 184 -21.11 -2.62 17.37
N TYR A 185 -20.09 -3.10 16.64
CA TYR A 185 -19.27 -4.22 17.08
C TYR A 185 -18.14 -3.79 18.02
N ASP A 186 -17.96 -4.54 19.12
CA ASP A 186 -16.84 -4.35 20.06
C ASP A 186 -15.55 -5.01 19.54
N TYR A 187 -14.60 -4.19 19.08
CA TYR A 187 -13.30 -4.65 18.57
C TYR A 187 -12.30 -5.10 19.64
N SER A 188 -12.58 -4.89 20.93
CA SER A 188 -11.68 -5.27 22.03
C SER A 188 -11.45 -6.78 22.12
N GLN A 189 -12.36 -7.57 21.57
CA GLN A 189 -12.32 -9.03 21.58
C GLN A 189 -11.56 -9.64 20.38
N LEU A 190 -11.12 -8.82 19.41
CA LEU A 190 -10.39 -9.33 18.26
C LEU A 190 -8.98 -9.78 18.65
N ARG A 191 -8.60 -10.97 18.18
CA ARG A 191 -7.30 -11.61 18.44
C ARG A 191 -6.63 -12.06 17.15
N VAL A 192 -5.31 -12.17 17.16
CA VAL A 192 -4.51 -12.57 16.00
C VAL A 192 -4.56 -14.07 15.81
N PHE A 193 -5.10 -14.53 14.68
CA PHE A 193 -5.18 -15.95 14.34
C PHE A 193 -3.80 -16.62 14.38
N GLY A 194 -3.71 -17.77 15.06
CA GLY A 194 -2.48 -18.54 15.21
C GLY A 194 -1.51 -18.03 16.28
N CYS A 195 -1.87 -16.99 17.05
CA CYS A 195 -1.05 -16.56 18.17
C CYS A 195 -1.04 -17.58 19.31
N THR A 196 0.01 -17.52 20.14
CA THR A 196 0.09 -18.30 21.37
C THR A 196 -0.97 -17.83 22.35
N ALA A 197 -1.71 -18.77 22.93
CA ALA A 197 -2.73 -18.54 23.94
C ALA A 197 -2.53 -19.45 25.13
N TYR A 198 -2.92 -19.00 26.32
CA TYR A 198 -2.87 -19.76 27.55
C TYR A 198 -4.30 -19.87 28.08
N ALA A 199 -4.85 -21.08 28.01
CA ALA A 199 -6.18 -21.36 28.52
C ALA A 199 -6.10 -21.82 30.00
N HIS A 200 -6.93 -21.24 30.86
CA HIS A 200 -7.00 -21.62 32.24
C HIS A 200 -7.58 -23.05 32.36
N VAL A 201 -6.95 -23.87 33.18
CA VAL A 201 -7.39 -25.24 33.56
C VAL A 201 -7.24 -25.42 35.08
N ASP A 202 -8.13 -26.18 35.67
CA ASP A 202 -8.05 -26.53 37.08
C ASP A 202 -7.54 -27.98 37.21
N ASN A 203 -6.24 -28.14 37.33
CA ASN A 203 -5.55 -29.42 37.43
C ASN A 203 -5.18 -29.77 38.87
N GLY A 204 -5.65 -28.97 39.87
CA GLY A 204 -5.28 -29.16 41.29
C GLY A 204 -4.39 -28.04 41.83
N LYS A 205 -4.14 -28.05 43.15
CA LYS A 205 -3.49 -26.93 43.87
C LYS A 205 -2.01 -26.72 43.54
N LEU A 206 -1.30 -27.76 43.10
CA LEU A 206 0.14 -27.72 42.83
C LEU A 206 0.50 -27.88 41.36
N GLU A 207 -0.46 -28.12 40.48
CA GLU A 207 -0.28 -28.29 39.05
C GLU A 207 -0.39 -26.96 38.29
N PRO A 208 0.20 -26.87 37.08
CA PRO A 208 0.07 -25.69 36.25
C PRO A 208 -1.40 -25.34 35.97
N ARG A 209 -1.78 -24.08 36.21
CA ARG A 209 -3.15 -23.60 36.02
C ARG A 209 -3.48 -23.13 34.63
N ALA A 210 -2.57 -23.28 33.68
CA ALA A 210 -2.77 -22.91 32.29
C ALA A 210 -2.10 -23.89 31.33
N ILE A 211 -2.78 -24.16 30.20
CA ILE A 211 -2.21 -24.92 29.10
C ILE A 211 -1.89 -24.00 27.94
N LYS A 212 -0.74 -24.23 27.30
CA LYS A 212 -0.32 -23.48 26.15
C LYS A 212 -1.04 -23.99 24.91
N CYS A 213 -1.70 -23.08 24.16
CA CYS A 213 -2.56 -23.40 23.04
C CYS A 213 -2.32 -22.42 21.87
N VAL A 214 -2.94 -22.71 20.74
CA VAL A 214 -2.98 -21.85 19.56
C VAL A 214 -4.37 -21.28 19.38
N PHE A 215 -4.51 -19.99 19.16
CA PHE A 215 -5.79 -19.37 18.88
C PHE A 215 -6.24 -19.65 17.44
N LEU A 216 -7.43 -20.23 17.27
CA LEU A 216 -8.00 -20.59 15.97
C LEU A 216 -9.24 -19.78 15.57
N GLY A 217 -9.88 -19.05 16.49
CA GLY A 217 -11.07 -18.27 16.14
C GLY A 217 -12.06 -18.12 17.29
N TYR A 218 -13.31 -17.87 16.92
CA TYR A 218 -14.39 -17.50 17.84
C TYR A 218 -15.46 -18.59 17.86
N GLY A 219 -16.12 -18.77 18.99
CA GLY A 219 -17.23 -19.71 19.12
C GLY A 219 -18.50 -19.18 18.44
N SER A 220 -19.20 -20.04 17.72
CA SER A 220 -20.52 -19.69 17.17
C SER A 220 -21.58 -19.82 18.27
N GLY A 221 -22.25 -18.72 18.63
CA GLY A 221 -23.30 -18.70 19.65
C GLY A 221 -22.81 -18.77 21.09
N VAL A 222 -21.52 -18.84 21.35
CA VAL A 222 -20.90 -18.87 22.66
C VAL A 222 -19.85 -17.77 22.79
N LYS A 223 -19.86 -17.04 23.91
CA LYS A 223 -18.80 -16.04 24.21
C LYS A 223 -17.51 -16.76 24.65
N ALA A 224 -16.86 -17.48 23.71
CA ALA A 224 -15.64 -18.24 23.94
C ALA A 224 -14.73 -18.22 22.73
N TYR A 225 -13.44 -18.45 22.96
CA TYR A 225 -12.41 -18.55 21.94
C TYR A 225 -12.17 -20.02 21.58
N LYS A 226 -12.04 -20.31 20.28
CA LYS A 226 -11.65 -21.63 19.77
C LYS A 226 -10.13 -21.75 19.81
N LEU A 227 -9.64 -22.72 20.57
CA LEU A 227 -8.22 -22.97 20.80
C LEU A 227 -7.82 -24.34 20.30
N TRP A 228 -6.56 -24.51 19.89
CA TRP A 228 -5.96 -25.78 19.57
C TRP A 228 -4.91 -26.15 20.61
N ASN A 229 -5.05 -27.30 21.21
CA ASN A 229 -4.02 -27.87 22.08
C ASN A 229 -3.10 -28.74 21.21
N PRO A 230 -1.82 -28.38 21.04
CA PRO A 230 -0.89 -29.16 20.23
C PRO A 230 -0.51 -30.50 20.84
N ASP A 231 -0.52 -30.64 22.18
CA ASP A 231 -0.15 -31.84 22.85
C ASP A 231 -1.22 -32.93 22.68
N THR A 232 -2.48 -32.56 22.83
CA THR A 232 -3.62 -33.50 22.67
C THR A 232 -4.14 -33.58 21.26
N GLN A 233 -3.69 -32.68 20.36
CA GLN A 233 -4.16 -32.55 18.97
C GLN A 233 -5.69 -32.35 18.85
N LYS A 234 -6.29 -31.67 19.81
CA LYS A 234 -7.73 -31.38 19.85
C LYS A 234 -8.02 -29.88 19.92
N ALA A 235 -9.09 -29.47 19.24
CA ALA A 235 -9.65 -28.13 19.40
C ALA A 235 -10.68 -28.11 20.52
N PHE A 236 -10.71 -27.04 21.30
CA PHE A 236 -11.67 -26.85 22.39
C PHE A 236 -12.03 -25.38 22.54
N PHE A 237 -13.05 -25.10 23.32
CA PHE A 237 -13.47 -23.74 23.61
C PHE A 237 -13.14 -23.34 25.04
N SER A 238 -12.62 -22.11 25.21
CA SER A 238 -12.38 -21.54 26.54
C SER A 238 -12.69 -20.04 26.55
N ARG A 239 -13.22 -19.57 27.69
CA ARG A 239 -13.47 -18.16 27.93
C ARG A 239 -12.30 -17.47 28.63
N ASN A 240 -11.67 -18.18 29.56
CA ASN A 240 -10.57 -17.68 30.37
C ASN A 240 -9.24 -17.94 29.65
N VAL A 241 -8.85 -16.98 28.80
CA VAL A 241 -7.68 -17.11 27.91
C VAL A 241 -6.84 -15.86 27.99
N VAL A 242 -5.53 -16.03 28.22
CA VAL A 242 -4.52 -14.98 28.08
C VAL A 242 -3.82 -15.15 26.75
N PHE A 243 -3.72 -14.08 25.96
CA PHE A 243 -3.14 -14.12 24.64
C PHE A 243 -1.75 -13.48 24.61
N ASN A 244 -0.81 -14.13 23.94
CA ASN A 244 0.45 -13.55 23.55
C ASN A 244 0.44 -13.34 22.03
N GLU A 245 -0.08 -12.19 21.57
CA GLU A 245 -0.19 -11.86 20.16
C GLU A 245 1.15 -11.48 19.51
N SER A 246 2.19 -11.24 20.29
CA SER A 246 3.54 -10.97 19.80
C SER A 246 4.30 -12.26 19.43
N ALA A 247 3.85 -13.41 19.92
CA ALA A 247 4.44 -14.71 19.64
C ALA A 247 3.46 -15.60 18.86
N MET A 248 3.82 -15.92 17.61
CA MET A 248 3.15 -17.00 16.88
C MET A 248 3.58 -18.32 17.50
N PHE A 249 2.70 -19.30 17.45
CA PHE A 249 3.04 -20.63 17.96
C PHE A 249 4.15 -21.22 17.07
N PRO A 250 5.33 -21.58 17.60
CA PRO A 250 6.38 -22.16 16.77
C PRO A 250 5.88 -23.48 16.22
N SER A 251 6.02 -23.69 14.92
CA SER A 251 5.88 -25.03 14.32
C SER A 251 6.87 -25.92 15.05
N VAL A 252 6.39 -26.92 15.76
CA VAL A 252 7.24 -27.92 16.40
C VAL A 252 7.97 -28.67 15.29
N VAL A 253 9.19 -28.23 14.97
CA VAL A 253 10.18 -29.09 14.39
C VAL A 253 10.55 -30.05 15.53
N SER A 254 10.08 -31.28 15.42
CA SER A 254 10.46 -32.38 16.30
C SER A 254 11.97 -32.52 16.30
N THR A 255 12.61 -32.02 17.36
CA THR A 255 13.97 -32.39 17.76
C THR A 255 13.88 -33.69 18.51
N SER A 256 13.88 -34.80 17.81
CA SER A 256 14.40 -36.06 18.31
C SER A 256 15.69 -36.30 17.55
N ALA A 257 16.78 -36.22 18.30
CA ALA A 257 18.10 -36.59 17.85
C ALA A 257 18.15 -38.08 17.47
N THR A 258 18.68 -38.39 16.33
CA THR A 258 19.78 -39.32 16.11
C THR A 258 20.08 -39.52 14.64
N ASN A 259 21.31 -39.27 14.33
CA ASN A 259 22.19 -39.77 13.26
C ASN A 259 21.63 -40.64 12.08
N GLN A 260 22.15 -40.22 10.93
CA GLN A 260 22.73 -41.01 9.84
C GLN A 260 21.97 -41.14 8.53
N ASN A 261 22.73 -40.76 7.51
CA ASN A 261 22.79 -41.22 6.13
C ASN A 261 21.85 -40.65 5.05
N SER A 262 22.53 -39.95 4.17
CA SER A 262 22.22 -39.67 2.77
C SER A 262 21.64 -40.86 2.01
N GLU A 263 20.52 -40.63 1.32
CA GLU A 263 20.32 -41.26 -0.02
C GLU A 263 19.24 -40.53 -0.79
N SER A 264 19.59 -40.26 -2.04
CA SER A 264 18.76 -39.68 -3.08
C SER A 264 17.70 -40.68 -3.56
N ILE A 265 16.43 -40.27 -3.66
CA ILE A 265 15.45 -41.07 -4.44
C ILE A 265 14.71 -40.19 -5.43
N SER A 266 14.81 -40.60 -6.65
CA SER A 266 14.12 -40.15 -7.85
C SER A 266 12.61 -40.42 -7.82
N VAL A 267 11.86 -39.53 -8.48
CA VAL A 267 10.42 -39.65 -8.71
C VAL A 267 10.17 -40.61 -9.89
N GLN A 268 9.31 -41.56 -9.65
CA GLN A 268 8.57 -42.23 -10.75
C GLN A 268 7.07 -42.11 -10.51
N VAL A 269 6.38 -41.80 -11.59
CA VAL A 269 4.92 -41.70 -11.73
C VAL A 269 4.41 -43.07 -12.17
N GLU A 270 3.40 -43.60 -11.46
CA GLU A 270 2.54 -44.62 -12.06
C GLU A 270 1.07 -44.45 -11.67
N HIS A 271 0.24 -44.76 -12.67
CA HIS A 271 -1.22 -44.73 -12.69
C HIS A 271 -1.81 -46.02 -12.15
N GLY A 272 -3.03 -45.89 -11.60
CA GLY A 272 -4.07 -46.90 -11.83
C GLY A 272 -4.62 -47.62 -10.59
N GLY A 273 -5.93 -47.70 -10.51
CA GLY A 273 -6.67 -48.88 -10.08
C GLY A 273 -7.45 -48.79 -8.76
N ASP A 274 -8.71 -48.82 -8.98
CA ASP A 274 -9.90 -49.09 -8.18
C ASP A 274 -9.87 -50.06 -6.99
N VAL A 275 -10.91 -49.89 -6.15
CA VAL A 275 -11.86 -50.86 -5.56
C VAL A 275 -11.84 -51.07 -4.04
N ASP A 276 -13.03 -50.76 -3.49
CA ASP A 276 -13.90 -51.37 -2.45
C ASP A 276 -13.53 -51.48 -0.96
N ASP A 277 -14.43 -50.87 -0.24
CA ASP A 277 -15.43 -51.43 0.69
C ASP A 277 -15.00 -51.80 2.13
N HIS A 278 -15.64 -51.20 3.09
CA HIS A 278 -16.43 -51.70 4.24
C HIS A 278 -16.51 -50.74 5.43
N ALA A 279 -17.75 -50.42 5.78
CA ALA A 279 -18.17 -49.79 7.06
C ALA A 279 -18.68 -50.86 8.03
N PRO A 280 -19.32 -50.47 9.19
CA PRO A 280 -18.92 -49.74 10.39
C PRO A 280 -18.97 -50.66 11.68
N PRO A 281 -19.08 -50.28 12.92
CA PRO A 281 -20.26 -49.69 13.54
C PRO A 281 -20.07 -48.71 14.73
N SER A 282 -21.14 -48.00 14.95
CA SER A 282 -21.69 -47.17 16.01
C SER A 282 -21.40 -47.45 17.48
N ALA A 283 -21.42 -46.36 18.28
CA ALA A 283 -22.17 -46.25 19.53
C ALA A 283 -22.21 -44.81 20.08
N GLU A 284 -23.41 -44.33 20.33
CA GLU A 284 -23.81 -43.16 21.12
C GLU A 284 -24.07 -43.62 22.59
N PRO A 285 -24.67 -42.74 23.46
CA PRO A 285 -24.23 -41.47 24.06
C PRO A 285 -24.27 -41.51 25.61
N ALA A 286 -23.92 -40.41 26.29
CA ALA A 286 -24.42 -40.13 27.62
C ALA A 286 -24.47 -38.65 27.97
N GLU A 287 -25.64 -38.23 28.37
CA GLU A 287 -26.00 -36.92 28.95
C GLU A 287 -25.51 -36.77 30.40
N ASN A 288 -25.42 -35.55 30.87
CA ASN A 288 -25.96 -34.95 32.13
C ASN A 288 -25.07 -33.78 32.55
N SER A 289 -25.51 -32.71 33.01
CA SER A 289 -26.61 -32.03 33.64
C SER A 289 -26.07 -30.75 34.29
N VAL A 290 -26.92 -29.76 34.38
CA VAL A 290 -26.78 -28.39 34.84
C VAL A 290 -26.54 -28.29 36.36
N SER A 291 -25.76 -27.30 36.81
CA SER A 291 -26.08 -26.52 38.00
C SER A 291 -25.44 -25.15 38.03
N GLU A 292 -26.28 -24.14 38.23
CA GLU A 292 -25.96 -22.73 38.50
C GLU A 292 -25.43 -22.54 39.90
N ILE A 293 -24.49 -21.60 40.10
CA ILE A 293 -24.38 -20.82 41.35
C ILE A 293 -23.75 -19.44 41.06
N SER A 294 -24.33 -18.41 41.64
CA SER A 294 -24.15 -16.97 41.54
C SER A 294 -22.95 -16.41 42.28
N SER A 295 -22.52 -15.28 41.75
CA SER A 295 -21.70 -14.08 42.12
C SER A 295 -21.11 -13.94 43.55
N PRO A 296 -20.06 -13.09 43.76
CA PRO A 296 -20.21 -11.64 43.75
C PRO A 296 -19.05 -10.82 43.10
N VAL A 297 -19.40 -9.56 42.85
CA VAL A 297 -18.60 -8.46 42.26
C VAL A 297 -17.53 -7.96 43.21
N VAL A 298 -16.31 -7.72 42.71
CA VAL A 298 -15.33 -6.80 43.29
C VAL A 298 -14.72 -5.97 42.17
N GLU A 299 -14.91 -4.67 42.27
CA GLU A 299 -14.27 -3.66 41.39
C GLU A 299 -12.77 -3.58 41.68
N SER A 300 -11.95 -3.54 40.61
CA SER A 300 -10.59 -3.03 40.68
C SER A 300 -10.23 -2.33 39.36
N HIS A 301 -9.75 -1.10 39.49
CA HIS A 301 -9.35 -0.17 38.42
C HIS A 301 -8.25 -0.75 37.52
N PRO A 302 -8.27 -0.48 36.21
CA PRO A 302 -7.22 -0.94 35.29
C PRO A 302 -6.03 0.03 35.27
N GLN A 303 -4.87 -0.44 35.66
CA GLN A 303 -3.58 0.18 35.34
C GLN A 303 -3.26 -0.02 33.85
N SER A 304 -2.78 1.06 33.21
CA SER A 304 -2.48 1.17 31.80
C SER A 304 -1.34 0.22 31.37
N LEU A 305 -1.63 -0.72 30.48
CA LEU A 305 -0.68 -1.64 29.83
C LEU A 305 0.03 -1.05 28.59
N ALA A 306 0.29 0.28 28.60
CA ALA A 306 0.88 0.97 27.44
C ALA A 306 2.42 1.10 27.44
N GLU A 307 3.11 0.67 28.52
CA GLU A 307 4.55 0.91 28.69
C GLU A 307 5.43 -0.34 28.50
N GLY A 308 5.20 -1.15 27.50
CA GLY A 308 6.06 -2.31 27.24
C GLY A 308 5.94 -2.94 25.86
N ARG A 309 5.22 -2.34 24.92
CA ARG A 309 5.02 -2.95 23.60
C ARG A 309 6.07 -2.49 22.59
N THR A 310 6.95 -3.38 22.20
CA THR A 310 7.75 -3.29 20.97
C THR A 310 6.82 -3.06 19.77
N ARG A 311 7.12 -2.05 18.95
CA ARG A 311 6.32 -1.66 17.78
C ARG A 311 6.12 -2.83 16.82
N ARG A 312 4.85 -3.20 16.59
CA ARG A 312 4.42 -4.15 15.58
C ARG A 312 4.78 -3.62 14.18
N GLN A 313 5.55 -4.37 13.40
CA GLN A 313 5.72 -4.09 11.97
C GLN A 313 4.40 -4.37 11.25
N ILE A 314 3.70 -3.33 10.88
CA ILE A 314 2.53 -3.41 10.00
C ILE A 314 3.06 -3.60 8.58
N VAL A 315 2.89 -4.79 7.99
CA VAL A 315 3.15 -5.01 6.56
C VAL A 315 2.06 -4.27 5.78
N ARG A 316 2.41 -3.11 5.24
CA ARG A 316 1.52 -2.26 4.45
C ARG A 316 1.28 -2.86 3.06
N PRO A 317 0.11 -2.60 2.40
CA PRO A 317 -0.12 -2.99 1.01
C PRO A 317 0.99 -2.50 0.10
N GLN A 318 1.38 -3.26 -0.91
CA GLN A 318 2.53 -2.96 -1.77
C GLN A 318 2.50 -1.58 -2.46
N ARG A 319 1.32 -1.02 -2.71
CA ARG A 319 1.15 0.35 -3.22
C ARG A 319 1.60 1.39 -2.19
N LEU A 320 1.27 1.18 -0.91
CA LEU A 320 1.73 1.99 0.22
C LEU A 320 3.23 1.83 0.50
N ILE A 321 3.83 0.66 0.17
CA ILE A 321 5.28 0.44 0.34
C ILE A 321 6.08 1.33 -0.62
N GLN A 322 5.62 1.57 -1.84
CA GLN A 322 6.31 2.45 -2.79
C GLN A 322 6.21 3.93 -2.40
N GLU A 323 5.04 4.38 -1.96
CA GLU A 323 4.85 5.73 -1.40
C GLU A 323 5.65 5.89 -0.11
N CYS A 324 5.75 4.84 0.73
CA CYS A 324 6.60 4.83 1.92
C CYS A 324 8.10 4.79 1.61
N ASN A 325 8.52 4.10 0.54
CA ASN A 325 9.91 4.09 0.14
C ASN A 325 10.34 5.46 -0.40
N ALA A 326 9.47 6.14 -1.14
CA ALA A 326 9.72 7.52 -1.59
C ALA A 326 9.73 8.50 -0.41
N ALA A 327 8.79 8.37 0.54
CA ALA A 327 8.77 9.18 1.77
C ALA A 327 9.97 8.89 2.69
N PHE A 328 10.38 7.62 2.81
CA PHE A 328 11.60 7.23 3.53
C PHE A 328 12.84 7.81 2.84
N ALA A 329 12.93 7.70 1.52
CA ALA A 329 14.03 8.25 0.74
C ALA A 329 14.11 9.78 0.87
N LEU A 330 12.97 10.47 0.88
CA LEU A 330 12.90 11.91 1.12
C LEU A 330 13.37 12.28 2.53
N ALA A 331 12.90 11.57 3.57
CA ALA A 331 13.34 11.78 4.94
C ALA A 331 14.85 11.58 5.11
N VAL A 332 15.41 10.54 4.48
CA VAL A 332 16.87 10.30 4.47
C VAL A 332 17.60 11.40 3.69
N ALA A 333 17.01 11.93 2.62
CA ALA A 333 17.61 13.04 1.86
C ALA A 333 17.67 14.34 2.65
N GLU A 334 16.68 14.61 3.50
CA GLU A 334 16.67 15.76 4.40
C GLU A 334 17.72 15.67 5.51
N GLU A 335 18.14 14.46 5.91
CA GLU A 335 19.20 14.20 6.89
C GLU A 335 20.63 14.31 6.33
N VAL A 336 20.80 14.62 5.05
CA VAL A 336 22.13 14.67 4.41
C VAL A 336 22.97 15.89 4.84
N ASP A 337 22.36 16.91 5.43
CA ASP A 337 23.08 18.09 5.91
C ASP A 337 23.73 17.82 7.28
N ASN A 338 25.05 17.54 7.30
CA ASN A 338 25.88 17.29 8.49
C ASN A 338 26.28 18.59 9.20
N VAL A 339 25.32 19.33 9.75
CA VAL A 339 25.60 20.40 10.69
C VAL A 339 25.15 19.92 12.07
N GLN A 340 25.98 20.10 13.10
CA GLN A 340 25.58 19.84 14.48
C GLN A 340 24.49 20.86 14.87
N GLU A 341 23.24 20.46 14.62
CA GLU A 341 22.06 21.22 15.01
C GLU A 341 21.68 20.79 16.44
N PRO A 342 21.24 21.73 17.31
CA PRO A 342 20.76 21.38 18.64
C PRO A 342 19.60 20.38 18.57
N LEU A 343 19.60 19.36 19.42
CA LEU A 343 18.55 18.33 19.46
C LEU A 343 17.32 18.73 20.28
N ASN A 344 17.51 19.70 21.20
CA ASN A 344 16.47 20.15 22.11
C ASN A 344 16.70 21.61 22.52
N TYR A 345 15.72 22.18 23.26
CA TYR A 345 15.77 23.56 23.74
C TYR A 345 17.03 23.84 24.59
N SER A 346 17.34 22.96 25.55
CA SER A 346 18.47 23.12 26.45
C SER A 346 19.81 23.21 25.72
N GLU A 347 20.00 22.39 24.68
CA GLU A 347 21.21 22.45 23.84
C GLU A 347 21.27 23.76 23.02
N ALA A 348 20.10 24.24 22.53
CA ALA A 348 20.05 25.45 21.73
C ALA A 348 20.43 26.71 22.52
N ILE A 349 20.07 26.79 23.79
CA ILE A 349 20.42 27.92 24.67
C ILE A 349 21.85 27.86 25.23
N LEU A 350 22.48 26.69 25.22
CA LEU A 350 23.84 26.49 25.74
C LEU A 350 24.94 26.51 24.66
N CYS A 351 24.55 26.46 23.37
CA CYS A 351 25.53 26.45 22.27
C CYS A 351 26.05 27.83 21.92
N THR A 352 27.12 27.90 21.14
CA THR A 352 27.78 29.16 20.70
C THR A 352 26.89 30.09 19.87
N ASP A 353 25.86 29.54 19.19
CA ASP A 353 24.90 30.29 18.37
C ASP A 353 23.55 30.52 19.09
N SER A 354 23.52 30.48 20.44
CA SER A 354 22.30 30.55 21.24
C SER A 354 21.42 31.76 20.92
N GLU A 355 22.01 32.97 20.76
CA GLU A 355 21.24 34.18 20.40
C GLU A 355 20.51 34.02 19.07
N LYS A 356 21.14 33.40 18.07
CA LYS A 356 20.52 33.17 16.75
C LYS A 356 19.39 32.15 16.83
N TRP A 357 19.55 31.11 17.66
CA TRP A 357 18.48 30.12 17.90
C TRP A 357 17.32 30.71 18.68
N MET A 358 17.62 31.54 19.69
CA MET A 358 16.59 32.29 20.45
C MET A 358 15.81 33.24 19.53
N GLY A 359 16.51 33.97 18.64
CA GLY A 359 15.85 34.83 17.63
C GLY A 359 14.93 34.01 16.73
N ALA A 360 15.37 32.86 16.24
CA ALA A 360 14.58 31.95 15.39
C ALA A 360 13.35 31.37 16.11
N MET A 361 13.46 31.08 17.42
CA MET A 361 12.32 30.64 18.24
C MET A 361 11.29 31.75 18.45
N HIS A 362 11.74 32.97 18.67
CA HIS A 362 10.82 34.13 18.81
C HIS A 362 10.09 34.39 17.48
N GLU A 363 10.77 34.34 16.33
CA GLU A 363 10.12 34.47 15.02
C GLU A 363 9.03 33.41 14.80
N GLU A 364 9.28 32.16 15.22
CA GLU A 364 8.25 31.09 15.15
C GLU A 364 7.09 31.35 16.09
N MET A 365 7.34 31.82 17.34
CA MET A 365 6.27 32.16 18.31
C MET A 365 5.43 33.34 17.83
N GLU A 366 6.03 34.39 17.28
CA GLU A 366 5.30 35.51 16.66
C GLU A 366 4.42 35.04 15.49
N SER A 367 4.93 34.10 14.67
CA SER A 367 4.16 33.51 13.57
C SER A 367 2.96 32.71 14.08
N LEU A 368 3.13 31.95 15.15
CA LEU A 368 2.07 31.16 15.77
C LEU A 368 0.98 32.05 16.40
N ASP A 369 1.38 33.15 17.03
CA ASP A 369 0.47 34.12 17.62
C ASP A 369 -0.29 34.89 16.52
N LYS A 370 0.39 35.40 15.50
CA LYS A 370 -0.22 36.08 14.35
C LYS A 370 -1.30 35.23 13.67
N ASN A 371 -1.07 33.91 13.57
CA ASN A 371 -2.04 32.97 13.01
C ASN A 371 -3.17 32.58 13.97
N GLY A 372 -3.13 33.02 15.25
CA GLY A 372 -4.09 32.63 16.25
C GLY A 372 -4.15 31.11 16.46
N THR A 373 -2.97 30.47 16.51
CA THR A 373 -2.84 29.01 16.47
C THR A 373 -3.49 28.32 17.64
N TRP A 374 -3.46 28.94 18.85
CA TRP A 374 -4.09 28.43 20.07
C TRP A 374 -4.57 29.53 21.00
N GLU A 375 -5.29 29.13 22.03
CA GLU A 375 -5.59 29.91 23.22
C GLU A 375 -5.17 29.12 24.46
N LEU A 376 -4.78 29.83 25.51
CA LEU A 376 -4.48 29.20 26.81
C LEU A 376 -5.79 28.83 27.51
N ALA A 377 -5.91 27.58 27.93
CA ALA A 377 -7.07 27.03 28.59
C ALA A 377 -6.64 26.07 29.72
N ARG A 378 -7.51 25.85 30.69
CA ARG A 378 -7.30 24.75 31.64
C ARG A 378 -7.61 23.45 30.98
N LEU A 379 -6.82 22.43 31.27
CA LEU A 379 -7.05 21.10 30.70
C LEU A 379 -8.35 20.49 31.24
N PRO A 380 -9.36 20.18 30.39
CA PRO A 380 -10.60 19.59 30.87
C PRO A 380 -10.38 18.21 31.49
N SER A 381 -11.20 17.86 32.48
CA SER A 381 -11.13 16.53 33.11
C SER A 381 -11.28 15.42 32.10
N GLY A 382 -10.39 14.42 32.14
CA GLY A 382 -10.37 13.28 31.23
C GLY A 382 -9.70 13.55 29.87
N LYS A 383 -9.27 14.77 29.53
CA LYS A 383 -8.46 15.07 28.35
C LYS A 383 -6.96 14.97 28.68
N LYS A 384 -6.15 14.68 27.67
CA LYS A 384 -4.69 14.60 27.79
C LYS A 384 -4.05 15.61 26.85
N ALA A 385 -3.09 16.40 27.37
CA ALA A 385 -2.30 17.29 26.54
C ALA A 385 -1.22 16.51 25.76
N ILE A 386 -1.01 16.91 24.51
CA ILE A 386 0.04 16.40 23.64
C ILE A 386 1.31 17.20 23.90
N LYS A 387 2.44 16.54 24.10
CA LYS A 387 3.73 17.23 24.25
C LYS A 387 4.20 17.83 22.94
N CYS A 388 4.95 18.92 23.00
CA CYS A 388 5.65 19.50 21.86
C CYS A 388 7.16 19.37 22.00
N LYS A 389 7.88 19.79 20.97
CA LYS A 389 9.34 19.93 20.95
C LYS A 389 9.77 20.97 19.94
N TRP A 390 10.91 21.57 20.15
CA TRP A 390 11.60 22.38 19.17
C TRP A 390 12.40 21.53 18.20
N ILE A 391 12.40 21.91 16.92
CA ILE A 391 13.28 21.39 15.87
C ILE A 391 14.07 22.55 15.29
N PHE A 392 15.35 22.42 15.28
CA PHE A 392 16.31 23.42 14.82
C PHE A 392 16.88 23.03 13.47
N LYS A 393 17.04 24.00 12.56
CA LYS A 393 17.64 23.78 11.25
C LYS A 393 18.49 24.97 10.84
N ARG A 394 19.77 24.73 10.55
CA ARG A 394 20.66 25.74 9.98
C ARG A 394 20.65 25.55 8.46
N LYS A 395 20.24 26.58 7.73
CA LYS A 395 20.26 26.60 6.27
C LYS A 395 21.43 27.45 5.79
N GLU A 396 22.29 26.89 4.94
CA GLU A 396 23.35 27.66 4.29
C GLU A 396 22.74 28.69 3.34
N GLY A 397 23.43 29.82 3.14
CA GLY A 397 23.00 30.85 2.20
C GLY A 397 22.94 30.34 0.76
N MET A 398 22.14 30.95 -0.08
CA MET A 398 22.02 30.56 -1.50
C MET A 398 23.32 30.86 -2.27
N THR A 399 24.14 31.78 -1.79
CA THR A 399 25.43 32.14 -2.33
C THR A 399 26.49 32.05 -1.24
N PRO A 400 27.78 31.81 -1.58
CA PRO A 400 28.87 31.76 -0.60
C PRO A 400 29.07 33.04 0.24
N LYS A 401 28.43 34.13 -0.14
CA LYS A 401 28.48 35.44 0.54
C LYS A 401 27.32 35.68 1.49
N GLU A 402 26.28 34.88 1.44
CA GLU A 402 25.13 35.01 2.33
C GLU A 402 25.38 34.28 3.67
N PRO A 403 25.10 34.92 4.81
CA PRO A 403 25.25 34.25 6.11
C PRO A 403 24.23 33.10 6.24
N PRO A 404 24.55 32.03 6.98
CA PRO A 404 23.65 30.94 7.25
C PRO A 404 22.41 31.44 7.99
N ARG A 405 21.23 30.94 7.62
CA ARG A 405 19.96 31.23 8.29
C ARG A 405 19.64 30.14 9.31
N PHE A 406 19.26 30.60 10.50
CA PHE A 406 18.79 29.76 11.58
C PHE A 406 17.26 29.70 11.55
N LYS A 407 16.70 28.51 11.71
CA LYS A 407 15.25 28.30 11.70
C LYS A 407 14.88 27.36 12.82
N ALA A 408 13.96 27.78 13.67
CA ALA A 408 13.33 26.92 14.66
C ALA A 408 11.88 26.63 14.25
N ARG A 409 11.38 25.45 14.59
CA ARG A 409 9.96 25.07 14.41
C ARG A 409 9.44 24.40 15.65
N LEU A 410 8.28 24.83 16.10
CA LEU A 410 7.54 24.14 17.16
C LEU A 410 6.77 22.96 16.56
N VAL A 411 6.97 21.74 17.08
CA VAL A 411 6.40 20.52 16.53
C VAL A 411 5.69 19.73 17.62
N ALA A 412 4.39 19.46 17.43
CA ALA A 412 3.64 18.59 18.32
C ALA A 412 4.09 17.12 18.19
N LYS A 413 4.14 16.40 19.32
CA LYS A 413 4.49 14.97 19.34
C LYS A 413 3.29 14.10 18.92
N GLY A 414 2.86 14.21 17.65
CA GLY A 414 1.67 13.55 17.11
C GLY A 414 1.67 12.03 17.18
N PHE A 415 2.82 11.39 17.48
CA PHE A 415 2.84 9.94 17.73
C PHE A 415 2.05 9.53 18.97
N SER A 416 1.77 10.46 19.89
CA SER A 416 0.94 10.24 21.07
C SER A 416 -0.57 10.41 20.82
N GLN A 417 -0.97 10.87 19.63
CA GLN A 417 -2.37 11.02 19.26
C GLN A 417 -3.08 9.67 19.09
N ILE A 418 -4.33 9.62 19.57
CA ILE A 418 -5.18 8.41 19.56
C ILE A 418 -6.17 8.50 18.40
N PRO A 419 -6.20 7.49 17.47
CA PRO A 419 -7.18 7.43 16.40
C PRO A 419 -8.63 7.42 16.95
N GLY A 420 -9.52 8.18 16.31
CA GLY A 420 -10.94 8.28 16.70
C GLY A 420 -11.23 9.20 17.87
N ILE A 421 -10.18 9.75 18.54
CA ILE A 421 -10.30 10.76 19.62
C ILE A 421 -9.64 12.07 19.20
N ASP A 422 -8.34 12.01 18.85
CA ASP A 422 -7.54 13.19 18.49
C ASP A 422 -7.55 13.46 16.99
N TYR A 423 -7.92 12.48 16.18
CA TYR A 423 -8.09 12.61 14.73
C TYR A 423 -8.95 11.48 14.17
N SER A 424 -9.74 11.79 13.14
CA SER A 424 -10.58 10.82 12.43
C SER A 424 -9.91 10.32 11.15
N ASP A 425 -9.28 11.21 10.38
CA ASP A 425 -8.65 10.90 9.09
C ASP A 425 -7.35 11.71 8.94
N VAL A 426 -6.33 11.05 8.35
CA VAL A 426 -4.98 11.64 8.16
C VAL A 426 -4.58 11.71 6.69
N TYR A 427 -5.41 11.18 5.78
CA TYR A 427 -5.04 11.14 4.37
C TYR A 427 -4.99 12.54 3.78
N SER A 428 -3.84 12.86 3.19
CA SER A 428 -3.62 14.06 2.37
C SER A 428 -3.00 13.63 1.04
N PRO A 429 -3.50 14.13 -0.10
CA PRO A 429 -2.84 13.89 -1.37
C PRO A 429 -1.42 14.47 -1.37
N VAL A 430 -0.52 13.78 -2.05
CA VAL A 430 0.84 14.25 -2.36
C VAL A 430 1.06 14.04 -3.85
N VAL A 431 1.57 15.05 -4.54
CA VAL A 431 1.79 14.98 -5.98
C VAL A 431 2.81 13.91 -6.33
N LYS A 432 2.57 13.17 -7.40
CA LYS A 432 3.50 12.15 -7.89
C LYS A 432 4.67 12.77 -8.64
N HIS A 433 5.87 12.20 -8.52
CA HIS A 433 7.04 12.63 -9.29
C HIS A 433 6.80 12.55 -10.82
N SER A 434 6.03 11.54 -11.27
CA SER A 434 5.62 11.46 -12.68
C SER A 434 4.71 12.61 -13.10
N SER A 435 3.82 13.11 -12.23
CA SER A 435 3.01 14.31 -12.50
C SER A 435 3.88 15.55 -12.65
N ILE A 436 4.88 15.73 -11.77
CA ILE A 436 5.84 16.86 -11.84
C ILE A 436 6.59 16.81 -13.16
N ARG A 437 7.14 15.65 -13.54
CA ARG A 437 7.90 15.50 -14.78
C ARG A 437 7.03 15.69 -16.03
N THR A 438 5.81 15.15 -16.04
CA THR A 438 4.83 15.37 -17.11
C THR A 438 4.51 16.86 -17.25
N PHE A 439 4.26 17.54 -16.14
CA PHE A 439 4.00 18.97 -16.12
C PHE A 439 5.20 19.78 -16.68
N LEU A 440 6.43 19.49 -16.22
CA LEU A 440 7.63 20.19 -16.66
C LEU A 440 7.97 19.88 -18.13
N SER A 441 7.66 18.67 -18.61
CA SER A 441 7.77 18.33 -20.03
C SER A 441 6.85 19.21 -20.87
N LEU A 442 5.60 19.41 -20.46
CA LEU A 442 4.66 20.29 -21.16
C LEU A 442 5.11 21.76 -21.14
N VAL A 443 5.65 22.21 -20.00
CA VAL A 443 6.24 23.57 -19.90
C VAL A 443 7.36 23.75 -20.91
N ALA A 444 8.21 22.73 -21.12
CA ALA A 444 9.30 22.80 -22.09
C ALA A 444 8.79 22.78 -23.55
N VAL A 445 7.88 21.84 -23.88
CA VAL A 445 7.35 21.65 -25.24
C VAL A 445 6.54 22.85 -25.71
N HIS A 446 5.71 23.44 -24.85
CA HIS A 446 4.83 24.56 -25.20
C HIS A 446 5.40 25.93 -24.82
N ASP A 447 6.64 26.01 -24.37
CA ASP A 447 7.33 27.23 -23.91
C ASP A 447 6.51 28.10 -22.94
N TYR A 448 5.80 27.44 -21.97
CA TYR A 448 5.07 28.17 -20.95
C TYR A 448 6.01 28.91 -20.00
N GLU A 449 5.55 30.06 -19.48
CA GLU A 449 6.17 30.71 -18.33
C GLU A 449 6.05 29.79 -17.11
N LEU A 450 7.09 29.73 -16.28
CA LEU A 450 7.13 28.84 -15.10
C LEU A 450 7.67 29.60 -13.88
N GLU A 451 6.82 29.74 -12.89
CA GLU A 451 7.11 30.47 -11.65
C GLU A 451 6.92 29.58 -10.42
N GLN A 452 7.59 29.95 -9.33
CA GLN A 452 7.53 29.21 -8.07
C GLN A 452 7.08 30.11 -6.92
N LEU A 453 6.19 29.58 -6.08
CA LEU A 453 5.77 30.15 -4.81
C LEU A 453 6.02 29.15 -3.67
N ASP A 454 6.22 29.68 -2.48
CA ASP A 454 6.32 28.91 -1.22
C ASP A 454 5.33 29.50 -0.21
N VAL A 455 4.58 28.65 0.50
CA VAL A 455 3.65 29.07 1.54
C VAL A 455 4.39 29.06 2.87
N LYS A 456 4.47 30.22 3.49
CA LYS A 456 5.00 30.28 4.85
C LYS A 456 4.02 29.61 5.79
N THR A 457 4.54 28.73 6.64
CA THR A 457 3.76 28.05 7.69
C THR A 457 2.45 27.39 7.20
N ALA A 458 2.51 26.68 6.06
CA ALA A 458 1.36 26.10 5.37
C ALA A 458 0.37 25.38 6.31
N PHE A 459 0.86 24.59 7.25
CA PHE A 459 -0.02 23.85 8.16
C PHE A 459 -0.82 24.76 9.11
N LEU A 460 -0.30 25.94 9.47
CA LEU A 460 -0.99 26.87 10.34
C LEU A 460 -2.22 27.55 9.69
N HIS A 461 -2.38 27.41 8.37
CA HIS A 461 -3.58 27.87 7.65
C HIS A 461 -4.75 26.88 7.75
N GLY A 462 -4.51 25.62 8.16
CA GLY A 462 -5.55 24.60 8.27
C GLY A 462 -6.29 24.69 9.60
N ASP A 463 -7.62 24.74 9.57
CA ASP A 463 -8.46 24.73 10.78
C ASP A 463 -8.54 23.30 11.35
N LEU A 464 -8.55 23.18 12.67
CA LEU A 464 -8.77 21.90 13.36
C LEU A 464 -10.27 21.69 13.59
N GLU A 465 -10.73 20.48 13.33
CA GLU A 465 -12.11 20.05 13.61
C GLU A 465 -12.23 19.38 15.00
N GLU A 466 -11.09 18.97 15.57
CA GLU A 466 -11.00 18.26 16.84
C GLU A 466 -10.48 19.16 17.96
N ASP A 467 -10.96 18.94 19.20
CA ASP A 467 -10.45 19.61 20.40
C ASP A 467 -9.13 19.01 20.86
N ILE A 468 -8.02 19.63 20.49
CA ILE A 468 -6.66 19.19 20.82
C ILE A 468 -6.02 20.15 21.82
N TYR A 469 -5.45 19.59 22.88
CA TYR A 469 -4.71 20.30 23.91
C TYR A 469 -3.23 19.95 23.82
N MET A 470 -2.35 20.95 23.92
CA MET A 470 -0.89 20.79 23.85
C MET A 470 -0.23 21.49 25.04
N ASP A 471 0.83 20.90 25.57
CA ASP A 471 1.65 21.56 26.61
C ASP A 471 2.23 22.88 26.09
N GLN A 472 2.41 23.88 26.97
CA GLN A 472 3.09 25.10 26.57
C GLN A 472 4.52 24.82 26.11
N PRO A 473 5.02 25.58 25.09
CA PRO A 473 6.37 25.35 24.56
C PRO A 473 7.45 25.61 25.62
N GLU A 474 8.45 24.75 25.65
CA GLU A 474 9.62 24.87 26.52
C GLU A 474 10.32 26.22 26.24
N GLY A 475 10.56 27.02 27.31
CA GLY A 475 11.15 28.34 27.20
C GLY A 475 10.12 29.49 26.99
N PHE A 476 8.84 29.17 26.75
CA PHE A 476 7.78 30.16 26.48
C PHE A 476 6.53 29.92 27.33
N ILE A 477 6.71 29.41 28.56
CA ILE A 477 5.64 29.23 29.53
C ILE A 477 5.23 30.60 30.04
N VAL A 478 3.93 30.88 30.02
CA VAL A 478 3.40 32.20 30.46
C VAL A 478 3.40 32.28 31.98
N PRO A 479 4.07 33.28 32.60
CA PRO A 479 4.11 33.45 34.05
C PRO A 479 2.71 33.57 34.64
N GLY A 480 2.42 32.83 35.72
CA GLY A 480 1.12 32.80 36.39
C GLY A 480 0.05 31.93 35.71
N LYS A 481 0.44 31.20 34.64
CA LYS A 481 -0.43 30.27 33.94
C LYS A 481 0.32 28.94 33.62
N GLU A 482 1.19 28.50 34.51
CA GLU A 482 2.06 27.33 34.33
C GLU A 482 1.23 26.04 34.23
N ASP A 483 0.05 25.99 34.84
CA ASP A 483 -0.91 24.88 34.81
C ASP A 483 -1.89 24.92 33.61
N TYR A 484 -1.80 25.98 32.78
CA TYR A 484 -2.58 26.07 31.54
C TYR A 484 -1.91 25.33 30.39
N VAL A 485 -2.74 24.89 29.45
CA VAL A 485 -2.33 24.22 28.19
C VAL A 485 -2.80 25.04 26.99
N CYS A 486 -2.18 24.84 25.85
CA CYS A 486 -2.57 25.42 24.57
C CYS A 486 -3.74 24.62 23.98
N ARG A 487 -4.93 25.15 23.90
CA ARG A 487 -6.05 24.63 23.12
C ARG A 487 -5.83 25.04 21.68
N LEU A 488 -5.51 24.06 20.79
CA LEU A 488 -5.21 24.33 19.38
C LEU A 488 -6.47 24.67 18.60
N LYS A 489 -6.45 25.79 17.87
CA LYS A 489 -7.50 26.21 16.91
C LYS A 489 -7.10 25.92 15.49
N LYS A 490 -5.80 25.99 15.20
CA LYS A 490 -5.20 25.72 13.90
C LYS A 490 -4.30 24.48 13.96
N SER A 491 -4.09 23.88 12.81
CA SER A 491 -3.15 22.79 12.65
C SER A 491 -1.73 23.22 12.97
N LEU A 492 -0.94 22.33 13.57
CA LEU A 492 0.46 22.55 13.91
C LEU A 492 1.34 21.46 13.31
N TYR A 493 2.60 21.78 13.02
CA TYR A 493 3.59 20.80 12.61
C TYR A 493 3.62 19.62 13.59
N GLY A 494 3.67 18.39 13.04
CA GLY A 494 3.74 17.16 13.82
C GLY A 494 2.39 16.50 14.14
N LEU A 495 1.26 17.20 14.09
CA LEU A 495 -0.06 16.57 14.18
C LEU A 495 -0.33 15.73 12.92
N LYS A 496 -0.99 14.59 13.11
CA LYS A 496 -1.24 13.64 12.01
C LYS A 496 -2.19 14.18 10.94
N GLN A 497 -3.17 15.03 11.31
CA GLN A 497 -4.16 15.62 10.41
C GLN A 497 -3.70 16.92 9.75
N SER A 498 -2.60 17.55 10.18
CA SER A 498 -2.18 18.86 9.65
C SER A 498 -2.02 18.92 8.15
N PRO A 499 -1.40 17.92 7.46
CA PRO A 499 -1.32 17.93 6.00
C PRO A 499 -2.70 17.89 5.34
N ARG A 500 -3.65 17.14 5.92
CA ARG A 500 -5.02 17.03 5.41
C ARG A 500 -5.79 18.36 5.55
N GLN A 501 -5.70 19.01 6.69
CA GLN A 501 -6.41 20.27 6.94
C GLN A 501 -5.87 21.39 6.05
N TRP A 502 -4.56 21.47 5.89
CA TRP A 502 -3.93 22.37 4.92
C TRP A 502 -4.43 22.10 3.50
N TYR A 503 -4.37 20.86 3.04
CA TYR A 503 -4.84 20.51 1.70
C TYR A 503 -6.31 20.86 1.50
N LYS A 504 -7.19 20.57 2.46
CA LYS A 504 -8.62 20.91 2.43
C LYS A 504 -8.86 22.42 2.28
N ARG A 505 -8.12 23.22 3.02
CA ARG A 505 -8.19 24.70 2.98
C ARG A 505 -7.74 25.23 1.62
N PHE A 506 -6.61 24.73 1.12
CA PHE A 506 -6.06 25.12 -0.17
C PHE A 506 -6.97 24.70 -1.33
N ASP A 507 -7.43 23.45 -1.34
CA ASP A 507 -8.33 22.91 -2.38
C ASP A 507 -9.62 23.72 -2.47
N SER A 508 -10.26 24.03 -1.33
CA SER A 508 -11.46 24.85 -1.29
C SER A 508 -11.24 26.24 -1.88
N PHE A 509 -10.09 26.86 -1.59
CA PHE A 509 -9.72 28.13 -2.18
C PHE A 509 -9.55 28.04 -3.70
N MET A 510 -8.79 27.06 -4.21
CA MET A 510 -8.56 26.90 -5.64
C MET A 510 -9.86 26.67 -6.42
N LEU A 511 -10.74 25.83 -5.88
CA LEU A 511 -12.06 25.59 -6.48
C LEU A 511 -12.93 26.85 -6.50
N SER A 512 -12.90 27.68 -5.44
CA SER A 512 -13.63 28.96 -5.36
C SER A 512 -13.15 29.97 -6.41
N LYS A 513 -11.87 29.89 -6.84
CA LYS A 513 -11.28 30.73 -7.89
C LYS A 513 -11.50 30.18 -9.31
N GLY A 514 -12.30 29.10 -9.44
CA GLY A 514 -12.69 28.49 -10.72
C GLY A 514 -11.62 27.60 -11.32
N PHE A 515 -10.67 27.14 -10.52
CA PHE A 515 -9.76 26.06 -10.93
C PHE A 515 -10.48 24.71 -10.85
N GLN A 516 -10.12 23.79 -11.71
CA GLN A 516 -10.55 22.39 -11.67
C GLN A 516 -9.39 21.54 -11.16
N ARG A 517 -9.68 20.61 -10.27
CA ARG A 517 -8.71 19.64 -9.78
C ARG A 517 -8.63 18.47 -10.75
N SER A 518 -7.43 18.03 -11.10
CA SER A 518 -7.22 16.84 -11.94
C SER A 518 -7.85 15.60 -11.33
N GLN A 519 -8.48 14.77 -12.14
CA GLN A 519 -9.04 13.48 -11.73
C GLN A 519 -7.96 12.41 -11.48
N TYR A 520 -6.73 12.63 -11.99
CA TYR A 520 -5.61 11.68 -11.94
C TYR A 520 -4.59 12.01 -10.87
N ASP A 521 -4.46 13.29 -10.49
CA ASP A 521 -3.61 13.74 -9.39
C ASP A 521 -4.23 14.97 -8.71
N SER A 522 -4.71 14.77 -7.48
CA SER A 522 -5.44 15.80 -6.74
C SER A 522 -4.61 17.04 -6.39
N CYS A 523 -3.30 17.00 -6.55
CA CYS A 523 -2.40 18.14 -6.32
C CYS A 523 -2.15 18.97 -7.58
N VAL A 524 -2.77 18.63 -8.72
CA VAL A 524 -2.68 19.36 -9.98
C VAL A 524 -3.99 20.08 -10.25
N TYR A 525 -3.94 21.37 -10.46
CA TYR A 525 -5.06 22.26 -10.73
C TYR A 525 -4.90 22.91 -12.11
N LEU A 526 -6.01 23.03 -12.83
CA LEU A 526 -6.06 23.64 -14.16
C LEU A 526 -7.24 24.59 -14.28
N LYS A 527 -7.03 25.68 -15.02
CA LYS A 527 -8.06 26.66 -15.37
C LYS A 527 -7.80 27.18 -16.78
N PHE A 528 -8.83 27.25 -17.59
CA PHE A 528 -8.72 27.88 -18.92
C PHE A 528 -9.14 29.35 -18.82
N VAL A 529 -8.23 30.24 -19.24
CA VAL A 529 -8.46 31.69 -19.33
C VAL A 529 -8.28 32.08 -20.80
N ASN A 530 -9.31 32.64 -21.41
CA ASN A 530 -9.30 33.01 -22.85
C ASN A 530 -8.81 31.87 -23.77
N GLY A 531 -9.19 30.62 -23.47
CA GLY A 531 -8.79 29.46 -24.26
C GLY A 531 -7.35 28.98 -23.99
N SER A 532 -6.58 29.66 -23.14
CA SER A 532 -5.24 29.22 -22.73
C SER A 532 -5.26 28.59 -21.34
N PRO A 533 -4.53 27.49 -21.10
CA PRO A 533 -4.48 26.83 -19.80
C PRO A 533 -3.55 27.59 -18.84
N THR A 534 -3.98 27.71 -17.59
CA THR A 534 -3.17 28.06 -16.42
C THR A 534 -3.13 26.89 -15.50
N TYR A 535 -1.95 26.43 -15.14
CA TYR A 535 -1.71 25.28 -14.31
C TYR A 535 -1.12 25.68 -12.97
N LEU A 536 -1.52 24.95 -11.92
CA LEU A 536 -0.85 25.01 -10.62
C LEU A 536 -0.61 23.58 -10.11
N LEU A 537 0.60 23.31 -9.66
CA LEU A 537 1.00 22.06 -9.03
C LEU A 537 1.39 22.35 -7.58
N LEU A 538 0.74 21.70 -6.63
CA LEU A 538 0.97 21.82 -5.20
C LEU A 538 1.81 20.66 -4.68
N TYR A 539 2.91 20.95 -4.00
CA TYR A 539 3.66 19.99 -3.20
C TYR A 539 3.83 20.52 -1.76
N VAL A 540 2.90 20.18 -0.88
CA VAL A 540 2.83 20.61 0.52
C VAL A 540 2.82 22.13 0.63
N ASP A 541 3.99 22.78 0.78
CA ASP A 541 4.23 24.23 0.84
C ASP A 541 4.78 24.83 -0.46
N ASP A 542 5.45 24.02 -1.29
CA ASP A 542 5.97 24.43 -2.59
C ASP A 542 4.89 24.40 -3.69
N MET A 543 4.88 25.40 -4.58
CA MET A 543 3.98 25.50 -5.73
C MET A 543 4.73 25.83 -7.00
N LEU A 544 4.37 25.14 -8.08
CA LEU A 544 4.77 25.53 -9.45
C LEU A 544 3.54 26.04 -10.19
N ILE A 545 3.68 27.18 -10.83
CA ILE A 545 2.63 27.79 -11.66
C ILE A 545 3.15 27.91 -13.07
N ALA A 546 2.36 27.44 -14.06
CA ALA A 546 2.69 27.63 -15.46
C ALA A 546 1.49 28.16 -16.24
N ALA A 547 1.76 29.10 -17.13
CA ALA A 547 0.81 29.63 -18.07
C ALA A 547 1.53 30.19 -19.33
N LYS A 548 0.76 30.45 -20.39
CA LYS A 548 1.30 31.07 -21.61
C LYS A 548 1.72 32.54 -21.39
N SER A 549 1.08 33.22 -20.46
CA SER A 549 1.27 34.65 -20.19
C SER A 549 1.64 34.92 -18.74
N MET A 550 2.69 35.73 -18.51
CA MET A 550 3.05 36.25 -17.19
C MET A 550 1.91 36.99 -16.49
N LYS A 551 1.00 37.63 -17.25
CA LYS A 551 -0.14 38.36 -16.67
C LYS A 551 -1.06 37.42 -15.88
N GLU A 552 -1.31 36.22 -16.41
CA GLU A 552 -2.13 35.21 -15.76
C GLU A 552 -1.46 34.70 -14.48
N ILE A 553 -0.14 34.46 -14.54
CA ILE A 553 0.63 34.04 -13.34
C ILE A 553 0.61 35.12 -12.27
N THR A 554 0.84 36.39 -12.66
CA THR A 554 0.84 37.52 -11.72
C THR A 554 -0.53 37.71 -11.05
N ALA A 555 -1.62 37.56 -11.83
CA ALA A 555 -2.98 37.62 -11.28
C ALA A 555 -3.25 36.49 -10.28
N LEU A 556 -2.81 35.26 -10.58
CA LEU A 556 -2.95 34.12 -9.68
C LEU A 556 -2.08 34.29 -8.42
N LYS A 557 -0.83 34.77 -8.55
CA LYS A 557 0.04 35.07 -7.41
C LYS A 557 -0.60 36.11 -6.47
N ALA A 558 -1.22 37.17 -7.02
CA ALA A 558 -1.92 38.18 -6.24
C ALA A 558 -3.11 37.59 -5.48
N GLN A 559 -3.90 36.72 -6.11
CA GLN A 559 -5.02 35.99 -5.47
C GLN A 559 -4.54 35.07 -4.35
N LEU A 560 -3.45 34.33 -4.55
CA LEU A 560 -2.87 33.47 -3.52
C LEU A 560 -2.30 34.28 -2.35
N SER A 561 -1.62 35.39 -2.65
CA SER A 561 -1.02 36.27 -1.63
C SER A 561 -2.06 37.04 -0.81
N SER A 562 -3.29 37.23 -1.33
CA SER A 562 -4.39 37.83 -0.55
C SER A 562 -5.00 36.89 0.47
N GLU A 563 -4.81 35.57 0.32
CA GLU A 563 -5.40 34.53 1.16
C GLU A 563 -4.38 33.87 2.11
N PHE A 564 -3.16 33.68 1.61
CA PHE A 564 -2.08 32.96 2.33
C PHE A 564 -0.83 33.84 2.42
N ASP A 565 -0.02 33.61 3.47
CA ASP A 565 1.29 34.27 3.58
C ASP A 565 2.28 33.59 2.61
N MET A 566 2.41 34.20 1.41
CA MET A 566 3.19 33.65 0.32
C MET A 566 4.58 34.27 0.25
N LYS A 567 5.53 33.45 -0.14
CA LYS A 567 6.85 33.89 -0.56
C LYS A 567 6.99 33.67 -2.06
N ASP A 568 7.14 34.73 -2.82
CA ASP A 568 7.42 34.67 -4.25
C ASP A 568 8.90 34.36 -4.47
N LEU A 569 9.16 33.24 -5.16
CA LEU A 569 10.51 32.77 -5.50
C LEU A 569 10.91 33.14 -6.95
N GLY A 570 9.99 33.77 -7.71
CA GLY A 570 10.19 34.13 -9.12
C GLY A 570 10.22 32.90 -10.01
N ALA A 571 11.05 32.94 -11.07
CA ALA A 571 11.21 31.83 -11.97
C ALA A 571 11.65 30.56 -11.23
N ALA A 572 11.02 29.42 -11.54
CA ALA A 572 11.27 28.16 -10.83
C ALA A 572 12.70 27.68 -11.07
N LYS A 573 13.45 27.51 -10.00
CA LYS A 573 14.84 27.05 -10.01
C LYS A 573 15.03 25.70 -9.34
N LYS A 574 14.13 25.29 -8.44
CA LYS A 574 14.29 24.08 -7.66
C LYS A 574 12.94 23.58 -7.14
N ILE A 575 12.66 22.29 -7.26
CA ILE A 575 11.55 21.64 -6.61
C ILE A 575 12.01 20.33 -5.99
N LEU A 576 11.64 20.04 -4.74
CA LEU A 576 12.03 18.78 -4.06
C LEU A 576 13.55 18.51 -4.12
N GLY A 577 14.37 19.52 -4.01
CA GLY A 577 15.82 19.32 -4.13
C GLY A 577 16.33 19.05 -5.55
N ILE A 578 15.44 18.97 -6.55
CA ILE A 578 15.77 18.84 -7.97
C ILE A 578 15.95 20.25 -8.54
N GLU A 579 17.07 20.50 -9.19
CA GLU A 579 17.37 21.78 -9.84
C GLU A 579 16.69 21.84 -11.20
N ILE A 580 16.03 22.96 -11.50
CA ILE A 580 15.39 23.27 -12.77
C ILE A 580 16.23 24.32 -13.47
N VAL A 581 16.80 23.95 -14.61
CA VAL A 581 17.57 24.86 -15.46
C VAL A 581 16.88 24.94 -16.81
N ARG A 582 16.51 26.13 -17.23
CA ARG A 582 15.84 26.36 -18.51
C ARG A 582 16.71 27.15 -19.47
N ASP A 583 16.93 26.59 -20.67
CA ASP A 583 17.51 27.28 -21.81
C ASP A 583 16.43 27.53 -22.88
N ARG A 584 15.86 28.71 -22.84
CA ARG A 584 14.82 29.12 -23.80
C ARG A 584 15.32 29.28 -25.22
N LYS A 585 16.63 29.56 -25.42
CA LYS A 585 17.19 29.69 -26.78
C LYS A 585 17.18 28.36 -27.52
N SER A 586 17.49 27.29 -26.81
CA SER A 586 17.46 25.93 -27.35
C SER A 586 16.11 25.24 -27.17
N GLY A 587 15.14 25.82 -26.42
CA GLY A 587 13.86 25.22 -26.08
C GLY A 587 13.97 24.07 -25.10
N LEU A 588 15.05 24.01 -24.30
CA LEU A 588 15.34 22.89 -23.42
C LEU A 588 15.14 23.24 -21.95
N LEU A 589 14.70 22.23 -21.17
CA LEU A 589 14.58 22.29 -19.72
C LEU A 589 15.29 21.08 -19.12
N TYR A 590 16.20 21.33 -18.18
CA TYR A 590 17.01 20.32 -17.52
C TYR A 590 16.56 20.12 -16.08
N LEU A 591 16.44 18.86 -15.64
CA LEU A 591 16.25 18.48 -14.23
C LEU A 591 17.50 17.79 -13.71
N SER A 592 18.21 18.44 -12.80
CA SER A 592 19.49 17.98 -12.25
C SER A 592 19.41 17.75 -10.73
N GLN A 593 20.15 16.75 -10.25
CA GLN A 593 20.38 16.51 -8.83
C GLN A 593 21.89 16.55 -8.47
N LYS A 594 22.70 17.23 -9.27
CA LYS A 594 24.15 17.27 -9.10
C LYS A 594 24.57 17.59 -7.67
N ASN A 595 24.06 18.70 -7.12
CA ASN A 595 24.41 19.12 -5.76
C ASN A 595 23.98 18.10 -4.68
N TYR A 596 22.83 17.47 -4.85
CA TYR A 596 22.37 16.41 -3.97
C TYR A 596 23.32 15.19 -4.04
N ILE A 597 23.64 14.73 -5.24
CA ILE A 597 24.52 13.57 -5.46
C ILE A 597 25.91 13.83 -4.85
N GLU A 598 26.48 15.03 -5.04
CA GLU A 598 27.77 15.40 -4.45
C GLU A 598 27.74 15.44 -2.93
N LYS A 599 26.65 15.91 -2.30
CA LYS A 599 26.45 15.83 -0.84
C LYS A 599 26.40 14.38 -0.36
N VAL A 600 25.64 13.53 -1.06
CA VAL A 600 25.54 12.09 -0.73
C VAL A 600 26.92 11.41 -0.84
N LEU A 601 27.66 11.65 -1.92
CA LEU A 601 29.01 11.10 -2.08
C LEU A 601 29.95 11.54 -0.96
N ARG A 602 29.88 12.79 -0.51
CA ARG A 602 30.66 13.30 0.66
C ARG A 602 30.25 12.59 1.95
N ARG A 603 28.95 12.47 2.23
CA ARG A 603 28.42 11.80 3.44
C ARG A 603 28.93 10.37 3.59
N PHE A 604 29.05 9.63 2.49
CA PHE A 604 29.51 8.24 2.50
C PHE A 604 31.01 8.08 2.15
N ASN A 605 31.78 9.16 2.14
CA ASN A 605 33.22 9.17 1.81
C ASN A 605 33.56 8.55 0.45
N MET A 606 32.69 8.76 -0.55
CA MET A 606 32.81 8.18 -1.89
C MET A 606 33.25 9.18 -2.96
N GLN A 607 33.56 10.46 -2.60
CA GLN A 607 33.92 11.54 -3.52
C GLN A 607 35.26 11.30 -4.25
N ASN A 608 36.20 10.56 -3.65
CA ASN A 608 37.53 10.31 -4.20
C ASN A 608 37.68 8.90 -4.81
N THR A 609 36.58 8.13 -4.92
CA THR A 609 36.63 6.76 -5.43
C THR A 609 36.78 6.74 -6.96
N LYS A 610 37.41 5.70 -7.51
CA LYS A 610 37.51 5.51 -8.97
C LYS A 610 36.10 5.29 -9.57
N PRO A 611 35.67 6.08 -10.56
CA PRO A 611 34.38 5.93 -11.20
C PRO A 611 34.28 4.61 -11.97
N VAL A 612 33.04 4.16 -12.22
CA VAL A 612 32.69 3.00 -13.06
C VAL A 612 31.59 3.39 -14.04
N SER A 613 31.46 2.63 -15.13
CA SER A 613 30.59 2.98 -16.26
C SER A 613 29.15 2.46 -16.16
N THR A 614 28.88 1.49 -15.26
CA THR A 614 27.52 0.93 -15.09
C THR A 614 27.13 0.91 -13.63
N PRO A 615 25.81 1.09 -13.30
CA PRO A 615 25.35 1.18 -11.91
C PRO A 615 25.46 -0.13 -11.13
N LEU A 616 25.46 -1.28 -11.81
CA LEU A 616 25.69 -2.58 -11.19
C LEU A 616 26.48 -3.46 -12.17
N ALA A 617 27.53 -4.13 -11.67
CA ALA A 617 28.34 -5.02 -12.49
C ALA A 617 27.74 -6.44 -12.56
N PRO A 618 27.93 -7.18 -13.69
CA PRO A 618 27.37 -8.52 -13.86
C PRO A 618 27.84 -9.56 -12.84
N HIS A 619 28.99 -9.35 -12.19
CA HIS A 619 29.49 -10.26 -11.17
C HIS A 619 28.75 -10.16 -9.83
N PHE A 620 27.96 -9.11 -9.58
CA PHE A 620 27.12 -9.02 -8.38
C PHE A 620 25.87 -9.91 -8.50
N LYS A 621 26.04 -11.17 -8.16
CA LYS A 621 24.94 -12.14 -8.03
C LYS A 621 24.46 -12.17 -6.59
N LEU A 622 23.67 -11.16 -6.19
CA LEU A 622 23.25 -10.99 -4.81
C LEU A 622 22.13 -11.97 -4.43
N SER A 623 22.23 -12.54 -3.22
CA SER A 623 21.26 -13.45 -2.67
C SER A 623 21.19 -13.38 -1.14
N ALA A 624 20.13 -13.88 -0.55
CA ALA A 624 19.97 -13.97 0.91
C ALA A 624 21.05 -14.81 1.60
N LYS A 625 21.73 -15.72 0.87
CA LYS A 625 22.86 -16.50 1.38
C LYS A 625 24.11 -15.67 1.74
N GLN A 626 24.14 -14.41 1.29
CA GLN A 626 25.23 -13.47 1.54
C GLN A 626 24.87 -12.47 2.66
N CYS A 627 23.73 -12.65 3.33
CA CYS A 627 23.37 -11.89 4.52
C CYS A 627 24.35 -12.20 5.67
N ALA A 628 24.49 -11.26 6.60
CA ALA A 628 25.34 -11.46 7.76
C ALA A 628 24.75 -12.56 8.66
N GLU A 629 25.51 -13.63 8.93
CA GLU A 629 25.09 -14.78 9.74
C GLU A 629 25.96 -14.93 11.01
N THR A 630 27.27 -14.60 10.93
CA THR A 630 28.18 -14.69 12.06
C THR A 630 28.16 -13.42 12.91
N ASP A 631 28.42 -13.55 14.21
CA ASP A 631 28.47 -12.41 15.14
C ASP A 631 29.45 -11.32 14.67
N ALA A 632 30.61 -11.71 14.12
CA ALA A 632 31.59 -10.79 13.57
C ALA A 632 31.08 -10.04 12.32
N GLU A 633 30.24 -10.68 11.50
CA GLU A 633 29.62 -10.02 10.34
C GLU A 633 28.49 -9.11 10.78
N LEU A 634 27.68 -9.52 11.75
CA LEU A 634 26.62 -8.71 12.34
C LEU A 634 27.22 -7.45 12.99
N GLU A 635 28.30 -7.60 13.76
CA GLU A 635 29.00 -6.47 14.34
C GLU A 635 29.61 -5.53 13.29
N TYR A 636 30.19 -6.07 12.23
CA TYR A 636 30.68 -5.25 11.11
C TYR A 636 29.53 -4.49 10.44
N MET A 637 28.45 -5.18 10.11
CA MET A 637 27.32 -4.58 9.39
C MET A 637 26.50 -3.61 10.26
N SER A 638 26.53 -3.74 11.58
CA SER A 638 25.88 -2.77 12.48
C SER A 638 26.50 -1.37 12.40
N LYS A 639 27.77 -1.28 12.03
CA LYS A 639 28.52 -0.02 11.83
C LYS A 639 28.34 0.55 10.41
N VAL A 640 27.76 -0.23 9.48
CA VAL A 640 27.56 0.17 8.09
C VAL A 640 26.18 0.82 7.93
N PRO A 641 26.07 2.08 7.48
CA PRO A 641 24.80 2.78 7.30
C PRO A 641 24.07 2.33 6.03
N TYR A 642 23.83 1.03 5.86
CA TYR A 642 23.29 0.43 4.64
C TYR A 642 21.95 1.02 4.24
N SER A 643 20.98 1.06 5.17
CA SER A 643 19.63 1.56 4.90
C SER A 643 19.62 3.05 4.52
N SER A 644 20.48 3.86 5.17
CA SER A 644 20.66 5.27 4.85
C SER A 644 21.28 5.46 3.45
N ALA A 645 22.28 4.64 3.09
CA ALA A 645 22.89 4.67 1.76
C ALA A 645 21.89 4.29 0.67
N VAL A 646 21.16 3.18 0.84
CA VAL A 646 20.12 2.75 -0.10
C VAL A 646 18.99 3.78 -0.20
N GLY A 647 18.56 4.39 0.90
CA GLY A 647 17.56 5.46 0.92
C GLY A 647 18.00 6.69 0.11
N SER A 648 19.26 7.12 0.28
CA SER A 648 19.82 8.26 -0.48
C SER A 648 19.91 7.98 -1.98
N LEU A 649 20.35 6.79 -2.36
CA LEU A 649 20.39 6.35 -3.76
C LEU A 649 18.99 6.20 -4.37
N MET A 650 18.03 5.70 -3.60
CA MET A 650 16.64 5.55 -4.02
C MET A 650 16.00 6.92 -4.31
N TYR A 651 16.31 7.93 -3.52
CA TYR A 651 15.84 9.28 -3.78
C TYR A 651 16.38 9.83 -5.11
N ALA A 652 17.68 9.66 -5.39
CA ALA A 652 18.26 10.03 -6.69
C ALA A 652 17.55 9.31 -7.85
N MET A 653 17.33 7.98 -7.71
CA MET A 653 16.63 7.17 -8.71
C MET A 653 15.21 7.67 -8.98
N VAL A 654 14.42 7.93 -7.94
CA VAL A 654 13.00 8.31 -8.09
C VAL A 654 12.84 9.69 -8.71
N CYS A 655 13.74 10.63 -8.40
CA CYS A 655 13.63 12.01 -8.84
C CYS A 655 14.09 12.24 -10.30
N SER A 656 15.28 11.78 -10.68
CA SER A 656 15.87 12.14 -11.99
C SER A 656 16.78 11.07 -12.62
N ARG A 657 17.00 9.91 -11.96
CA ARG A 657 17.98 8.92 -12.38
C ARG A 657 17.34 7.55 -12.67
N PRO A 658 16.58 7.42 -13.77
CA PRO A 658 15.98 6.14 -14.20
C PRO A 658 17.02 5.02 -14.41
N ASP A 659 18.22 5.35 -14.80
CA ASP A 659 19.38 4.49 -15.00
C ASP A 659 19.78 3.66 -13.75
N LEU A 660 19.44 4.12 -12.55
CA LEU A 660 19.69 3.40 -11.30
C LEU A 660 18.62 2.34 -10.97
N SER A 661 17.52 2.27 -11.70
CA SER A 661 16.33 1.51 -11.30
C SER A 661 16.58 0.02 -11.08
N HIS A 662 17.29 -0.65 -11.98
CA HIS A 662 17.69 -2.04 -11.83
C HIS A 662 18.56 -2.25 -10.59
N ALA A 663 19.67 -1.51 -10.47
CA ALA A 663 20.59 -1.62 -9.35
C ALA A 663 19.89 -1.43 -8.01
N MET A 664 19.01 -0.42 -7.91
CA MET A 664 18.25 -0.15 -6.71
C MET A 664 17.21 -1.23 -6.41
N SER A 665 16.56 -1.80 -7.43
CA SER A 665 15.62 -2.91 -7.26
C SER A 665 16.31 -4.15 -6.68
N VAL A 666 17.60 -4.34 -6.94
CA VAL A 666 18.40 -5.46 -6.44
C VAL A 666 18.86 -5.21 -5.01
N VAL A 667 19.57 -4.10 -4.73
CA VAL A 667 20.15 -3.85 -3.39
C VAL A 667 19.11 -3.57 -2.31
N ALA A 668 17.96 -2.98 -2.67
CA ALA A 668 16.90 -2.69 -1.71
C ALA A 668 16.24 -3.93 -1.10
N ARG A 669 16.38 -5.10 -1.72
CA ARG A 669 15.82 -6.39 -1.21
C ARG A 669 16.45 -6.79 0.12
N TYR A 670 17.68 -6.36 0.40
CA TYR A 670 18.49 -6.79 1.54
C TYR A 670 18.57 -5.75 2.66
N MET A 671 17.72 -4.71 2.65
CA MET A 671 17.78 -3.63 3.67
C MET A 671 17.56 -4.11 5.10
N SER A 672 16.83 -5.21 5.31
CA SER A 672 16.54 -5.74 6.64
C SER A 672 17.69 -6.52 7.25
N ASN A 673 18.52 -7.18 6.44
CA ASN A 673 19.68 -7.97 6.87
C ASN A 673 20.75 -7.98 5.77
N PRO A 674 21.49 -6.89 5.57
CA PRO A 674 22.54 -6.83 4.56
C PRO A 674 23.81 -7.58 5.00
N GLY A 675 24.58 -8.07 4.01
CA GLY A 675 25.93 -8.59 4.25
C GLY A 675 26.99 -7.79 3.50
N LYS A 676 28.27 -8.19 3.61
CA LYS A 676 29.41 -7.48 3.03
C LYS A 676 29.32 -7.34 1.51
N GLU A 677 28.84 -8.38 0.80
CA GLU A 677 28.69 -8.33 -0.67
C GLU A 677 27.58 -7.34 -1.09
N HIS A 678 26.50 -7.27 -0.32
CA HIS A 678 25.44 -6.27 -0.53
C HIS A 678 25.97 -4.85 -0.37
N TRP A 679 26.85 -4.62 0.62
CA TRP A 679 27.51 -3.33 0.82
C TRP A 679 28.47 -2.97 -0.31
N LYS A 680 29.26 -3.92 -0.82
CA LYS A 680 30.13 -3.71 -1.99
C LYS A 680 29.33 -3.29 -3.23
N ALA A 681 28.15 -3.89 -3.44
CA ALA A 681 27.24 -3.49 -4.53
C ALA A 681 26.75 -2.06 -4.37
N VAL A 682 26.37 -1.63 -3.16
CA VAL A 682 25.99 -0.23 -2.88
C VAL A 682 27.15 0.73 -3.13
N GLN A 683 28.38 0.37 -2.69
CA GLN A 683 29.59 1.16 -2.97
C GLN A 683 29.88 1.26 -4.48
N TRP A 684 29.57 0.20 -5.26
CA TRP A 684 29.68 0.24 -6.72
C TRP A 684 28.70 1.25 -7.34
N ILE A 685 27.47 1.32 -6.85
CA ILE A 685 26.49 2.32 -7.31
C ILE A 685 26.99 3.74 -7.00
N PHE A 686 27.60 3.98 -5.84
CA PHE A 686 28.22 5.29 -5.55
C PHE A 686 29.36 5.63 -6.50
N ARG A 687 30.20 4.67 -6.87
CA ARG A 687 31.26 4.86 -7.85
C ARG A 687 30.70 5.22 -9.23
N TYR A 688 29.58 4.61 -9.62
CA TYR A 688 28.87 4.98 -10.83
C TYR A 688 28.35 6.43 -10.75
N LEU A 689 27.68 6.79 -9.66
CA LEU A 689 27.21 8.16 -9.46
C LEU A 689 28.34 9.19 -9.43
N ARG A 690 29.53 8.80 -8.91
CA ARG A 690 30.73 9.68 -8.96
C ARG A 690 31.10 10.00 -10.38
N GLY A 691 31.02 9.06 -11.31
CA GLY A 691 31.32 9.25 -12.73
C GLY A 691 30.23 9.96 -13.53
N SER A 692 28.99 9.98 -13.01
CA SER A 692 27.79 10.50 -13.67
C SER A 692 27.00 11.50 -12.81
N SER A 693 27.68 12.26 -11.95
CA SER A 693 27.03 13.21 -11.04
C SER A 693 26.36 14.38 -11.76
N SER A 694 26.80 14.71 -12.96
CA SER A 694 26.25 15.76 -13.82
C SER A 694 25.05 15.28 -14.65
N ALA A 695 24.80 13.96 -14.71
CA ALA A 695 23.70 13.44 -15.53
C ALA A 695 22.34 14.01 -15.09
N CYS A 696 21.55 14.47 -16.06
CA CYS A 696 20.28 15.15 -15.86
C CYS A 696 19.24 14.69 -16.90
N LEU A 697 17.96 14.92 -16.62
CA LEU A 697 16.87 14.74 -17.59
C LEU A 697 16.72 16.01 -18.42
N CYS A 698 16.57 15.85 -19.74
CA CYS A 698 16.48 16.96 -20.70
C CYS A 698 15.16 16.91 -21.47
N PHE A 699 14.24 17.82 -21.19
CA PHE A 699 12.95 17.96 -21.85
C PHE A 699 12.98 18.98 -22.97
N GLY A 700 12.11 18.82 -23.98
CA GLY A 700 11.90 19.78 -25.06
C GLY A 700 12.61 19.45 -26.38
N LYS A 701 13.23 18.26 -26.54
CA LYS A 701 14.00 17.90 -27.76
C LYS A 701 13.13 17.58 -28.99
N SER A 702 11.96 17.04 -28.80
CA SER A 702 11.04 16.57 -29.84
C SER A 702 9.60 16.77 -29.40
N GLY A 703 8.64 16.51 -30.30
CA GLY A 703 7.21 16.76 -30.09
C GLY A 703 6.59 16.08 -28.87
N ASP A 704 5.32 16.27 -28.72
CA ASP A 704 4.52 15.93 -27.53
C ASP A 704 3.93 14.51 -27.51
N GLY A 705 4.60 13.51 -28.10
CA GLY A 705 4.14 12.11 -28.09
C GLY A 705 4.46 11.38 -26.78
N LEU A 706 3.45 10.77 -26.15
CA LEU A 706 3.65 9.87 -25.01
C LEU A 706 3.91 8.44 -25.50
N ILE A 707 5.11 7.93 -25.22
CA ILE A 707 5.59 6.61 -25.66
C ILE A 707 6.02 5.80 -24.43
N GLY A 708 5.71 4.51 -24.40
CA GLY A 708 6.14 3.57 -23.37
C GLY A 708 7.07 2.49 -23.94
N TYR A 709 8.01 2.04 -23.13
CA TYR A 709 8.88 0.89 -23.39
C TYR A 709 8.78 -0.08 -22.22
N VAL A 710 8.77 -1.38 -22.50
CA VAL A 710 8.62 -2.43 -21.49
C VAL A 710 9.57 -3.58 -21.78
N ASP A 711 10.09 -4.17 -20.70
CA ASP A 711 10.94 -5.38 -20.71
C ASP A 711 10.70 -6.21 -19.45
N SER A 712 11.04 -7.50 -19.50
CA SER A 712 11.12 -8.36 -18.34
C SER A 712 12.33 -9.28 -18.41
N ASP A 713 12.98 -9.50 -17.27
CA ASP A 713 13.89 -10.63 -17.13
C ASP A 713 13.09 -11.94 -16.90
N TYR A 714 13.78 -13.07 -16.90
CA TYR A 714 13.16 -14.36 -16.58
C TYR A 714 13.82 -14.98 -15.35
N GLY A 715 13.12 -14.90 -14.20
CA GLY A 715 13.56 -15.55 -12.96
C GLY A 715 14.87 -15.01 -12.38
N GLY A 716 15.22 -13.74 -12.64
CA GLY A 716 16.49 -13.12 -12.23
C GLY A 716 16.66 -12.92 -10.73
N ASP A 717 15.59 -13.01 -9.94
CA ASP A 717 15.69 -13.04 -8.48
C ASP A 717 16.13 -14.43 -8.01
N LEU A 718 17.37 -14.53 -7.53
CA LEU A 718 17.98 -15.80 -7.11
C LEU A 718 17.30 -16.44 -5.90
N ASP A 719 16.68 -15.64 -5.03
CA ASP A 719 16.06 -16.13 -3.79
C ASP A 719 14.64 -16.64 -4.02
N ARG A 720 13.84 -15.93 -4.82
CA ARG A 720 12.40 -16.21 -5.01
C ARG A 720 12.05 -16.69 -6.40
N ARG A 721 13.00 -16.69 -7.34
CA ARG A 721 12.83 -17.04 -8.74
C ARG A 721 11.75 -16.23 -9.45
N ARG A 722 11.55 -14.98 -9.02
CA ARG A 722 10.63 -14.05 -9.64
C ARG A 722 11.32 -13.24 -10.73
N SER A 723 10.57 -12.91 -11.76
CA SER A 723 11.00 -12.03 -12.83
C SER A 723 10.88 -10.56 -12.40
N LEU A 724 11.74 -9.72 -12.95
CA LEU A 724 11.70 -8.26 -12.78
C LEU A 724 11.01 -7.63 -13.98
N SER A 725 9.93 -6.90 -13.80
CA SER A 725 9.32 -6.07 -14.84
C SER A 725 9.91 -4.67 -14.80
N GLY A 726 10.31 -4.16 -15.95
CA GLY A 726 10.82 -2.82 -16.15
C GLY A 726 10.05 -2.06 -17.21
N TYR A 727 9.78 -0.77 -16.97
CA TYR A 727 9.21 0.10 -17.98
C TYR A 727 9.74 1.54 -17.85
N VAL A 728 9.70 2.26 -18.96
CA VAL A 728 9.94 3.69 -19.01
C VAL A 728 8.97 4.34 -20.00
N PHE A 729 8.37 5.47 -19.60
CA PHE A 729 7.56 6.34 -20.45
C PHE A 729 8.30 7.62 -20.73
N THR A 730 8.23 8.08 -21.99
CA THR A 730 8.83 9.33 -22.44
C THR A 730 7.77 10.26 -23.00
N ILE A 731 8.01 11.57 -22.87
CA ILE A 731 7.34 12.65 -23.61
C ILE A 731 8.46 13.47 -24.25
N GLY A 732 8.42 13.64 -25.58
CA GLY A 732 9.50 14.33 -26.28
C GLY A 732 10.87 13.71 -26.05
N ASP A 733 10.93 12.36 -26.11
CA ASP A 733 12.12 11.54 -25.88
C ASP A 733 12.77 11.68 -24.48
N CYS A 734 12.09 12.31 -23.52
CA CYS A 734 12.58 12.40 -22.14
C CYS A 734 11.70 11.62 -21.17
N ALA A 735 12.33 10.86 -20.26
CA ALA A 735 11.65 10.01 -19.28
C ALA A 735 10.78 10.82 -18.30
N VAL A 736 9.48 10.49 -18.23
CA VAL A 736 8.53 11.10 -17.31
C VAL A 736 8.07 10.11 -16.22
N SER A 737 8.01 8.81 -16.53
CA SER A 737 7.68 7.75 -15.57
C SER A 737 8.50 6.50 -15.85
N TRP A 738 9.00 5.84 -14.80
CA TRP A 738 9.76 4.59 -14.88
C TRP A 738 9.62 3.76 -13.64
N LYS A 739 9.86 2.44 -13.77
CA LYS A 739 9.80 1.50 -12.68
C LYS A 739 10.56 0.23 -12.99
N ALA A 740 11.21 -0.32 -11.98
CA ALA A 740 11.78 -1.66 -11.96
C ALA A 740 11.25 -2.41 -10.73
N ARG A 741 10.47 -3.48 -10.91
CA ARG A 741 9.79 -4.17 -9.82
C ARG A 741 9.70 -5.67 -10.05
N LEU A 742 9.95 -6.46 -8.99
CA LEU A 742 9.68 -7.90 -9.00
C LEU A 742 8.19 -8.18 -9.19
N GLN A 743 7.90 -9.13 -10.06
CA GLN A 743 6.54 -9.66 -10.29
C GLN A 743 6.01 -10.32 -9.03
N ASP A 744 4.69 -10.27 -8.84
CA ASP A 744 4.05 -10.82 -7.63
C ASP A 744 4.05 -12.36 -7.61
N THR A 745 4.16 -13.00 -8.79
CA THR A 745 4.18 -14.45 -8.98
C THR A 745 5.43 -14.85 -9.76
N VAL A 746 5.80 -16.12 -9.67
CA VAL A 746 6.86 -16.71 -10.51
C VAL A 746 6.26 -16.99 -11.89
N ALA A 747 6.88 -16.46 -12.94
CA ALA A 747 6.50 -16.75 -14.31
C ALA A 747 6.99 -18.14 -14.71
N LEU A 748 6.16 -18.89 -15.42
CA LEU A 748 6.47 -20.25 -15.89
C LEU A 748 7.14 -20.26 -17.28
N SER A 749 7.14 -19.10 -17.95
CA SER A 749 7.81 -18.92 -19.25
C SER A 749 8.28 -17.47 -19.42
N THR A 750 9.22 -17.23 -20.32
CA THR A 750 9.66 -15.89 -20.72
C THR A 750 8.49 -15.08 -21.28
N THR A 751 7.63 -15.69 -22.08
CA THR A 751 6.44 -15.07 -22.66
C THR A 751 5.46 -14.61 -21.56
N GLU A 752 5.27 -15.40 -20.51
CA GLU A 752 4.44 -15.02 -19.36
C GLU A 752 5.06 -13.84 -18.59
N ALA A 753 6.37 -13.85 -18.35
CA ALA A 753 7.06 -12.76 -17.69
C ALA A 753 6.88 -11.44 -18.45
N GLU A 754 7.07 -11.46 -19.76
CA GLU A 754 6.86 -10.31 -20.66
C GLU A 754 5.39 -9.86 -20.68
N TYR A 755 4.45 -10.80 -20.74
CA TYR A 755 3.03 -10.48 -20.72
C TYR A 755 2.58 -9.83 -19.40
N MET A 756 3.13 -10.29 -18.27
CA MET A 756 2.93 -9.65 -16.97
C MET A 756 3.50 -8.23 -16.94
N ALA A 757 4.66 -8.01 -17.56
CA ALA A 757 5.25 -6.68 -17.67
C ALA A 757 4.38 -5.75 -18.56
N ILE A 758 3.85 -6.25 -19.69
CA ILE A 758 2.88 -5.50 -20.51
C ILE A 758 1.63 -5.15 -19.70
N ALA A 759 1.14 -6.03 -18.85
CA ALA A 759 -0.02 -5.75 -18.00
C ALA A 759 0.28 -4.65 -16.95
N GLU A 760 1.47 -4.63 -16.37
CA GLU A 760 1.86 -3.58 -15.42
C GLU A 760 2.05 -2.22 -16.12
N VAL A 761 2.73 -2.18 -17.25
CA VAL A 761 2.94 -0.93 -18.00
C VAL A 761 1.62 -0.37 -18.54
N THR A 762 0.66 -1.21 -18.92
CA THR A 762 -0.67 -0.77 -19.38
C THR A 762 -1.44 0.00 -18.30
N LYS A 763 -1.29 -0.38 -17.02
CA LYS A 763 -1.92 0.38 -15.91
C LYS A 763 -1.35 1.78 -15.80
N GLU A 764 -0.03 1.91 -15.89
CA GLU A 764 0.65 3.21 -15.85
C GLU A 764 0.31 4.03 -17.10
N ALA A 765 0.25 3.39 -18.28
CA ALA A 765 -0.15 4.03 -19.53
C ALA A 765 -1.53 4.69 -19.43
N LEU A 766 -2.51 3.98 -18.87
CA LEU A 766 -3.86 4.52 -18.69
C LEU A 766 -3.88 5.74 -17.77
N TRP A 767 -3.11 5.70 -16.69
CA TRP A 767 -3.00 6.82 -15.78
C TRP A 767 -2.29 8.02 -16.42
N LEU A 768 -1.15 7.79 -17.09
CA LEU A 768 -0.42 8.83 -17.83
C LEU A 768 -1.27 9.41 -18.95
N LYS A 769 -1.99 8.58 -19.70
CA LYS A 769 -2.94 9.04 -20.74
C LYS A 769 -3.98 9.98 -20.15
N GLY A 770 -4.51 9.63 -19.00
CA GLY A 770 -5.53 10.43 -18.34
C GLY A 770 -5.02 11.82 -17.96
N ILE A 771 -3.93 11.90 -17.21
CA ILE A 771 -3.36 13.18 -16.78
C ILE A 771 -2.86 14.00 -17.98
N TYR A 772 -2.21 13.35 -18.96
CA TYR A 772 -1.72 14.01 -20.16
C TYR A 772 -2.88 14.58 -21.00
N SER A 773 -3.96 13.82 -21.17
CA SER A 773 -5.15 14.27 -21.89
C SER A 773 -5.86 15.43 -21.19
N GLU A 774 -5.90 15.46 -19.86
CA GLU A 774 -6.44 16.60 -19.11
C GLU A 774 -5.60 17.86 -19.29
N LEU A 775 -4.27 17.73 -19.29
CA LEU A 775 -3.37 18.86 -19.38
C LEU A 775 -3.23 19.42 -20.82
N CYS A 776 -3.27 18.56 -21.85
CA CYS A 776 -3.02 18.98 -23.25
C CYS A 776 -4.27 18.97 -24.13
N GLY A 777 -5.38 18.39 -23.69
CA GLY A 777 -6.58 18.18 -24.53
C GLY A 777 -6.43 17.09 -25.60
N ILE A 778 -5.27 16.40 -25.67
CA ILE A 778 -4.96 15.40 -26.69
C ILE A 778 -5.50 14.03 -26.28
N LYS A 779 -6.32 13.41 -27.13
CA LYS A 779 -6.92 12.07 -26.91
C LYS A 779 -6.23 10.97 -27.72
N SER A 780 -4.92 11.05 -27.96
CA SER A 780 -4.20 10.06 -28.75
C SER A 780 -4.10 8.68 -28.09
N CYS A 781 -3.93 7.63 -28.91
CA CYS A 781 -3.60 6.29 -28.48
C CYS A 781 -2.13 6.24 -28.02
N ILE A 782 -1.83 5.62 -26.87
CA ILE A 782 -0.46 5.45 -26.40
C ILE A 782 0.17 4.22 -27.06
N THR A 783 1.37 4.40 -27.60
CA THR A 783 2.18 3.29 -28.10
C THR A 783 3.11 2.78 -27.01
N ILE A 784 3.07 1.46 -26.76
CA ILE A 784 4.00 0.74 -25.90
C ILE A 784 4.86 -0.17 -26.78
N TYR A 785 6.17 -0.07 -26.67
CA TYR A 785 7.12 -0.91 -27.36
C TYR A 785 7.58 -2.06 -26.47
N CYS A 786 7.54 -3.30 -26.99
CA CYS A 786 7.99 -4.52 -26.36
C CYS A 786 8.83 -5.33 -27.37
N ASP A 787 9.86 -6.01 -26.90
CA ASP A 787 10.71 -6.82 -27.77
C ASP A 787 10.29 -8.31 -27.86
N SER A 788 9.30 -8.75 -27.07
CA SER A 788 8.76 -10.11 -27.11
C SER A 788 7.61 -10.24 -28.10
N GLN A 789 7.86 -10.83 -29.27
CA GLN A 789 6.82 -11.08 -30.28
C GLN A 789 5.71 -11.99 -29.77
N SER A 790 6.05 -12.99 -28.96
CA SER A 790 5.08 -13.94 -28.39
C SER A 790 4.15 -13.24 -27.37
N ALA A 791 4.69 -12.35 -26.55
CA ALA A 791 3.87 -11.56 -25.61
C ALA A 791 2.95 -10.60 -26.35
N ILE A 792 3.43 -9.95 -27.43
CA ILE A 792 2.62 -9.08 -28.30
C ILE A 792 1.47 -9.86 -28.95
N HIS A 793 1.72 -11.08 -29.44
CA HIS A 793 0.66 -11.93 -29.97
C HIS A 793 -0.41 -12.25 -28.94
N LEU A 794 -0.01 -12.57 -27.69
CA LEU A 794 -0.96 -12.81 -26.61
C LEU A 794 -1.85 -11.60 -26.28
N THR A 795 -1.39 -10.39 -26.53
CA THR A 795 -2.23 -9.18 -26.33
C THR A 795 -3.34 -9.05 -27.38
N LYS A 796 -3.16 -9.62 -28.56
CA LYS A 796 -4.09 -9.54 -29.69
C LYS A 796 -5.01 -10.75 -29.80
N ASP A 797 -4.58 -11.90 -29.27
CA ASP A 797 -5.31 -13.17 -29.35
C ASP A 797 -6.45 -13.16 -28.30
N GLN A 798 -7.69 -13.29 -28.76
CA GLN A 798 -8.87 -13.33 -27.88
C GLN A 798 -9.13 -14.71 -27.29
N MET A 799 -8.51 -15.76 -27.84
CA MET A 799 -8.70 -17.14 -27.37
C MET A 799 -7.67 -17.51 -26.32
N ILE A 800 -8.14 -18.10 -25.23
CA ILE A 800 -7.28 -18.76 -24.23
C ILE A 800 -6.94 -20.13 -24.78
N THR A 801 -5.75 -20.27 -25.34
CA THR A 801 -5.23 -21.55 -25.83
C THR A 801 -4.63 -22.38 -24.71
N ASP A 802 -4.40 -23.67 -24.92
CA ASP A 802 -3.72 -24.53 -23.93
C ASP A 802 -2.34 -23.98 -23.51
N LYS A 803 -1.67 -23.28 -24.42
CA LYS A 803 -0.38 -22.62 -24.16
C LYS A 803 -0.46 -21.39 -23.26
N SER A 804 -1.65 -20.77 -23.08
CA SER A 804 -1.86 -19.57 -22.27
C SER A 804 -2.71 -19.80 -21.01
N LYS A 805 -3.20 -21.05 -20.80
CA LYS A 805 -4.03 -21.40 -19.64
C LYS A 805 -3.35 -21.19 -18.28
N HIS A 806 -2.02 -21.22 -18.24
CA HIS A 806 -1.26 -20.99 -17.01
C HIS A 806 -1.15 -19.53 -16.61
N ILE A 807 -1.44 -18.59 -17.53
CA ILE A 807 -1.37 -17.15 -17.27
C ILE A 807 -2.61 -16.72 -16.49
N ASP A 808 -2.40 -16.01 -15.37
CA ASP A 808 -3.50 -15.54 -14.51
C ASP A 808 -4.43 -14.58 -15.27
N ILE A 809 -5.73 -14.88 -15.22
CA ILE A 809 -6.81 -14.10 -15.86
C ILE A 809 -6.73 -12.60 -15.54
N ARG A 810 -6.20 -12.23 -14.37
CA ARG A 810 -6.02 -10.82 -13.97
C ARG A 810 -5.15 -9.99 -14.91
N TYR A 811 -4.32 -10.63 -15.73
CA TYR A 811 -3.48 -9.92 -16.70
C TYR A 811 -4.17 -9.70 -18.05
N HIS A 812 -5.24 -10.44 -18.34
CA HIS A 812 -5.93 -10.38 -19.63
C HIS A 812 -6.77 -9.09 -19.84
N PHE A 813 -6.91 -8.23 -18.82
CA PHE A 813 -7.54 -6.91 -19.01
C PHE A 813 -6.84 -6.07 -20.09
N VAL A 814 -5.57 -6.35 -20.37
CA VAL A 814 -4.79 -5.69 -21.45
C VAL A 814 -5.48 -5.81 -22.81
N ARG A 815 -6.06 -6.96 -23.09
CA ARG A 815 -6.78 -7.23 -24.35
C ARG A 815 -7.96 -6.27 -24.53
N ASP A 816 -8.74 -6.08 -23.48
CA ASP A 816 -9.87 -5.13 -23.47
C ASP A 816 -9.41 -3.68 -23.71
N ILE A 817 -8.26 -3.31 -23.19
CA ILE A 817 -7.69 -1.95 -23.33
C ILE A 817 -7.18 -1.71 -24.75
N ILE A 818 -6.55 -2.72 -25.36
CA ILE A 818 -6.08 -2.66 -26.75
C ILE A 818 -7.26 -2.67 -27.71
N GLU A 819 -8.30 -3.50 -27.49
CA GLU A 819 -9.51 -3.54 -28.29
C GLU A 819 -10.24 -2.18 -28.31
N LYS A 820 -10.24 -1.48 -27.17
CA LYS A 820 -10.80 -0.12 -27.05
C LYS A 820 -9.95 0.96 -27.71
N GLY A 821 -8.79 0.63 -28.29
CA GLY A 821 -7.86 1.58 -28.93
C GLY A 821 -7.24 2.58 -27.96
N LEU A 822 -7.19 2.28 -26.67
CA LEU A 822 -6.59 3.16 -25.66
C LEU A 822 -5.08 3.05 -25.63
N VAL A 823 -4.56 1.85 -25.89
CA VAL A 823 -3.14 1.51 -25.94
C VAL A 823 -2.88 0.61 -27.15
N LYS A 824 -1.72 0.79 -27.79
CA LYS A 824 -1.22 -0.05 -28.87
C LYS A 824 0.12 -0.63 -28.44
N VAL A 825 0.29 -1.95 -28.59
CA VAL A 825 1.58 -2.63 -28.33
C VAL A 825 2.26 -2.93 -29.65
N CYS A 826 3.49 -2.43 -29.81
CA CYS A 826 4.30 -2.53 -31.03
C CYS A 826 5.60 -3.27 -30.73
N LYS A 827 6.19 -3.89 -31.78
CA LYS A 827 7.49 -4.53 -31.70
C LYS A 827 8.62 -3.50 -31.77
N ILE A 828 9.63 -3.68 -30.91
CA ILE A 828 10.94 -3.02 -31.01
C ILE A 828 12.03 -4.11 -31.04
N SER A 829 13.18 -3.79 -31.62
CA SER A 829 14.33 -4.70 -31.51
C SER A 829 14.89 -4.67 -30.08
N THR A 830 15.37 -5.81 -29.59
CA THR A 830 15.98 -5.90 -28.25
C THR A 830 17.16 -4.93 -28.09
N ASP A 831 17.92 -4.69 -29.17
CA ASP A 831 19.05 -3.75 -29.11
C ASP A 831 18.63 -2.30 -28.89
N ASN A 832 17.43 -1.93 -29.31
CA ASN A 832 16.91 -0.57 -29.23
C ASN A 832 15.90 -0.37 -28.08
N ASN A 833 15.66 -1.41 -27.21
CA ASN A 833 14.73 -1.29 -26.10
C ASN A 833 15.41 -0.67 -24.88
N PRO A 834 15.12 0.60 -24.51
CA PRO A 834 15.71 1.24 -23.35
C PRO A 834 15.22 0.63 -22.03
N ALA A 835 14.10 -0.11 -22.03
CA ALA A 835 13.61 -0.77 -20.83
C ALA A 835 14.52 -1.91 -20.34
N ASP A 836 15.42 -2.44 -21.17
CA ASP A 836 16.43 -3.44 -20.79
C ASP A 836 17.30 -2.99 -19.62
N MET A 837 17.66 -1.72 -19.55
CA MET A 837 18.43 -1.19 -18.43
C MET A 837 17.69 -1.20 -17.09
N MET A 838 16.35 -1.41 -17.12
CA MET A 838 15.50 -1.49 -15.92
C MET A 838 15.42 -2.90 -15.35
N THR A 839 15.76 -3.93 -16.12
CA THR A 839 15.52 -5.34 -15.77
C THR A 839 16.79 -6.17 -15.65
N LYS A 840 17.86 -5.81 -16.33
CA LYS A 840 19.10 -6.59 -16.40
C LYS A 840 20.37 -5.72 -16.46
N ASN A 841 21.51 -6.34 -16.18
CA ASN A 841 22.80 -5.71 -16.41
C ASN A 841 23.07 -5.69 -17.92
N VAL A 842 23.17 -4.49 -18.49
CA VAL A 842 23.45 -4.28 -19.91
C VAL A 842 24.92 -3.88 -20.13
N SER A 843 25.44 -4.14 -21.33
CA SER A 843 26.80 -3.68 -21.72
C SER A 843 26.87 -2.15 -21.72
N VAL A 844 28.11 -1.61 -21.59
CA VAL A 844 28.32 -0.16 -21.59
C VAL A 844 27.74 0.50 -22.85
N VAL A 845 27.95 -0.11 -24.01
CA VAL A 845 27.43 0.39 -25.30
C VAL A 845 25.90 0.45 -25.29
N LYS A 846 25.24 -0.61 -24.79
CA LYS A 846 23.79 -0.63 -24.69
C LYS A 846 23.26 0.30 -23.60
N PHE A 847 24.04 0.53 -22.56
CA PHE A 847 23.71 1.47 -21.49
C PHE A 847 23.71 2.93 -21.98
N GLU A 848 24.50 3.25 -22.99
CA GLU A 848 24.49 4.56 -23.66
C GLU A 848 23.15 4.86 -24.37
N LEU A 849 22.30 3.85 -24.62
CA LEU A 849 20.90 4.03 -25.04
C LEU A 849 20.05 4.77 -23.99
N SER A 850 20.56 4.95 -22.75
CA SER A 850 19.93 5.85 -21.77
C SER A 850 19.72 7.26 -22.31
N ASN A 851 20.53 7.68 -23.29
CA ASN A 851 20.35 8.93 -24.00
C ASN A 851 19.03 9.00 -24.80
N LEU A 852 18.47 7.83 -25.20
CA LEU A 852 17.16 7.75 -25.88
C LEU A 852 15.98 8.07 -24.93
N VAL A 853 16.21 8.05 -23.63
CA VAL A 853 15.21 8.46 -22.63
C VAL A 853 15.54 9.81 -22.00
N GLY A 854 16.35 10.63 -22.69
CA GLY A 854 16.64 12.01 -22.32
C GLY A 854 17.60 12.18 -21.14
N ILE A 855 18.37 11.15 -20.77
CA ILE A 855 19.46 11.27 -19.79
C ILE A 855 20.69 11.79 -20.52
N ILE A 856 21.17 12.99 -20.14
CA ILE A 856 22.36 13.63 -20.72
C ILE A 856 23.42 13.76 -19.62
N ASN A 857 24.67 13.36 -19.93
CA ASN A 857 25.81 13.51 -19.04
C ASN A 857 26.49 14.89 -19.16
#